data_5eb76896b6ce8ed4adc9aae71014fa3a
#
_entry.id   5eb76896b6ce8ed4adc9aae71014fa3a
#
_cell.length_a   1.000
_cell.length_b   1.000
_cell.length_c   1.000
_cell.angle_alpha   90.00
_cell.angle_beta   90.00
_cell.angle_gamma   90.00
#
_symmetry.space_group_name_H-M   'P 1'
#
loop_
_entity.id
_entity.type
_entity.pdbx_description
1 polymer ?
#
loop_
_entity_poly.entity_id
_entity_poly.type
_entity_poly.pdbx_seq_one_letter_code
_entity_poly.pdbx_strand_id
1 'polypeptide(L)'
;MAVVVNKENVDRFIELSKVENLEAVVVAEVTDTERLRMYWRGKEIVNLKRSFLDTNGARQITNVEVKLPGEYPLAVGDINVKEEWINNLKKLNVASQKGLVERFDSTIGGGTVLMPYGGKDAATEQEAMVAKIPVLNGESKEATIMSYGFNPDLGVWSPYHMAYYSIIEAVTKLAAVGGDYRKVRLTLQEYFEKLGKNPERWGKPFAALLGAYQAQMDLGIPAIGGKDSMSGSFGSLDVPPTLVAFAVGVEKAKNIISAELKEVASKLVFLMAERNEDYTLKVEGYKKNLEKLHELILEGKVISASSVKFGGVAEILSKMAFGNKIGVKFSNLTKEELFGLNYGSLVLEVKSDVNVDEEFKGCAYKAIGYTVEDEVIVCEEYDLDLKLNALEEAYEEKLSKVFKIKTTDKNQTVKEVLYNESNIKSPVIKVAKPKVIIPVFPGTNCEYDCERAFRNAVAETETLVFRNYSNDAFVESIKNLEKQIRESQIIMLPGGFSAGDEPDGSGKFISTVFRNERIKDAVMDLLKNRDGLMLGICNGFQALIKLGLVPYGEIVDIEEDMATLTYNEINRHMSSIIQTKVVSKKSPWFSGVELGDIHNVAISHGEGRFVAPEKLLKQLIENGQVATQYVDNKGNIALDMPFNPNGSMLGIEGITSPDGRVLGKMGHSERIGDNLYKNVPGNFDQKIFESGVRYFK
;
A
#
# COMPACT_ATOMS: atom_id res chain seq x y z
N MET A 1 -21.96 -12.17 0.14
CA MET A 1 -22.47 -11.27 -0.92
C MET A 1 -23.85 -11.74 -1.36
N ALA A 2 -24.77 -10.85 -1.70
CA ALA A 2 -26.05 -11.19 -2.31
C ALA A 2 -26.11 -10.62 -3.73
N VAL A 3 -26.59 -11.42 -4.67
CA VAL A 3 -26.71 -11.04 -6.08
C VAL A 3 -28.13 -11.36 -6.57
N VAL A 4 -28.64 -10.59 -7.52
CA VAL A 4 -29.89 -10.87 -8.23
C VAL A 4 -29.55 -11.45 -9.58
N VAL A 5 -30.05 -12.66 -9.86
CA VAL A 5 -29.78 -13.41 -11.08
C VAL A 5 -31.11 -13.80 -11.75
N ASN A 6 -31.21 -13.69 -13.06
CA ASN A 6 -32.37 -14.20 -13.80
C ASN A 6 -32.56 -15.70 -13.53
N LYS A 7 -33.81 -16.13 -13.39
CA LYS A 7 -34.19 -17.51 -13.03
C LYS A 7 -33.50 -18.56 -13.91
N GLU A 8 -33.40 -18.31 -15.20
CA GLU A 8 -32.75 -19.17 -16.20
C GLU A 8 -31.23 -19.31 -16.05
N ASN A 9 -30.59 -18.39 -15.33
CA ASN A 9 -29.14 -18.36 -15.11
C ASN A 9 -28.70 -18.83 -13.72
N VAL A 10 -29.65 -19.21 -12.84
CA VAL A 10 -29.35 -19.58 -11.44
C VAL A 10 -28.42 -20.80 -11.37
N ASP A 11 -28.78 -21.87 -12.10
CA ASP A 11 -27.97 -23.10 -12.08
C ASP A 11 -26.55 -22.86 -12.61
N ARG A 12 -26.44 -22.07 -13.69
CA ARG A 12 -25.13 -21.69 -14.26
C ARG A 12 -24.32 -20.87 -13.27
N PHE A 13 -24.95 -19.94 -12.54
CA PHE A 13 -24.26 -19.14 -11.52
C PHE A 13 -23.72 -20.02 -10.39
N ILE A 14 -24.52 -20.98 -9.90
CA ILE A 14 -24.12 -21.95 -8.88
C ILE A 14 -22.97 -22.82 -9.37
N GLU A 15 -22.99 -23.28 -10.60
CA GLU A 15 -21.90 -24.06 -11.21
C GLU A 15 -20.60 -23.25 -11.30
N LEU A 16 -20.66 -22.00 -11.78
CA LEU A 16 -19.49 -21.10 -11.82
C LEU A 16 -18.93 -20.82 -10.43
N SER A 17 -19.79 -20.64 -9.42
CA SER A 17 -19.34 -20.47 -8.03
C SER A 17 -18.56 -21.69 -7.53
N LYS A 18 -18.98 -22.91 -7.88
CA LYS A 18 -18.26 -24.14 -7.49
C LYS A 18 -16.89 -24.24 -8.16
N VAL A 19 -16.73 -23.72 -9.40
CA VAL A 19 -15.42 -23.67 -10.08
C VAL A 19 -14.41 -22.84 -9.27
N GLU A 20 -14.89 -21.74 -8.66
CA GLU A 20 -14.10 -20.84 -7.80
C GLU A 20 -14.03 -21.29 -6.34
N ASN A 21 -14.41 -22.54 -6.03
CA ASN A 21 -14.46 -23.08 -4.65
C ASN A 21 -15.39 -22.27 -3.71
N LEU A 22 -16.45 -21.69 -4.25
CA LEU A 22 -17.43 -20.88 -3.50
C LEU A 22 -18.76 -21.61 -3.37
N GLU A 23 -19.40 -21.45 -2.23
CA GLU A 23 -20.77 -21.89 -1.99
C GLU A 23 -21.75 -20.77 -2.42
N ALA A 24 -22.72 -21.13 -3.24
CA ALA A 24 -23.82 -20.26 -3.62
C ALA A 24 -25.16 -20.98 -3.44
N VAL A 25 -26.09 -20.32 -2.78
CA VAL A 25 -27.44 -20.85 -2.50
C VAL A 25 -28.52 -19.82 -2.83
N VAL A 26 -29.66 -20.29 -3.29
CA VAL A 26 -30.83 -19.42 -3.49
C VAL A 26 -31.46 -19.15 -2.12
N VAL A 27 -31.49 -17.88 -1.73
CA VAL A 27 -32.02 -17.42 -0.42
C VAL A 27 -33.35 -16.71 -0.53
N ALA A 28 -33.71 -16.22 -1.71
CA ALA A 28 -34.95 -15.50 -1.94
C ALA A 28 -35.34 -15.49 -3.42
N GLU A 29 -36.60 -15.24 -3.68
CA GLU A 29 -37.16 -14.99 -5.02
C GLU A 29 -37.80 -13.60 -5.05
N VAL A 30 -37.52 -12.83 -6.08
CA VAL A 30 -38.13 -11.52 -6.32
C VAL A 30 -39.56 -11.74 -6.87
N THR A 31 -40.57 -11.14 -6.25
CA THR A 31 -41.98 -11.25 -6.63
C THR A 31 -42.59 -9.89 -6.93
N ASP A 32 -43.73 -9.88 -7.60
CA ASP A 32 -44.54 -8.70 -7.90
C ASP A 32 -45.60 -8.41 -6.83
N THR A 33 -45.55 -9.12 -5.68
CA THR A 33 -46.58 -9.04 -4.63
C THR A 33 -46.47 -7.78 -3.76
N GLU A 34 -45.46 -6.94 -3.99
CA GLU A 34 -45.14 -5.74 -3.17
C GLU A 34 -45.05 -6.04 -1.66
N ARG A 35 -44.55 -7.21 -1.30
CA ARG A 35 -44.41 -7.65 0.09
C ARG A 35 -43.05 -8.32 0.33
N LEU A 36 -42.44 -8.03 1.48
CA LEU A 36 -41.38 -8.84 2.06
C LEU A 36 -42.02 -9.98 2.85
N ARG A 37 -41.79 -11.22 2.41
CA ARG A 37 -42.20 -12.42 3.14
C ARG A 37 -40.99 -13.25 3.54
N MET A 38 -40.99 -13.73 4.77
CA MET A 38 -39.93 -14.65 5.25
C MET A 38 -40.58 -15.88 5.85
N TYR A 39 -40.00 -17.03 5.56
CA TYR A 39 -40.48 -18.32 6.05
C TYR A 39 -39.41 -19.01 6.88
N TRP A 40 -39.81 -19.61 7.98
CA TRP A 40 -38.95 -20.45 8.81
C TRP A 40 -39.63 -21.78 9.05
N ARG A 41 -38.97 -22.88 8.65
CA ARG A 41 -39.53 -24.25 8.77
C ARG A 41 -40.98 -24.36 8.22
N GLY A 42 -41.24 -23.77 7.04
CA GLY A 42 -42.54 -23.79 6.38
C GLY A 42 -43.62 -22.83 6.97
N LYS A 43 -43.29 -22.10 8.06
CA LYS A 43 -44.19 -21.11 8.66
C LYS A 43 -43.78 -19.71 8.26
N GLU A 44 -44.73 -18.89 7.80
CA GLU A 44 -44.54 -17.47 7.54
C GLU A 44 -44.31 -16.75 8.89
N ILE A 45 -43.17 -16.07 9.01
CA ILE A 45 -42.75 -15.33 10.20
C ILE A 45 -42.67 -13.82 9.97
N VAL A 46 -42.59 -13.38 8.70
CA VAL A 46 -42.62 -11.97 8.29
C VAL A 46 -43.53 -11.85 7.07
N ASN A 47 -44.39 -10.85 7.09
CA ASN A 47 -45.25 -10.49 5.95
C ASN A 47 -45.55 -8.99 5.99
N LEU A 48 -44.63 -8.18 5.43
CA LEU A 48 -44.68 -6.72 5.45
C LEU A 48 -44.97 -6.17 4.06
N LYS A 49 -45.82 -5.16 3.98
CA LYS A 49 -46.03 -4.43 2.71
C LYS A 49 -44.79 -3.62 2.37
N ARG A 50 -44.43 -3.56 1.11
CA ARG A 50 -43.32 -2.74 0.59
C ARG A 50 -43.52 -1.26 0.94
N SER A 51 -44.74 -0.76 0.78
CA SER A 51 -45.10 0.61 1.15
C SER A 51 -44.81 0.96 2.62
N PHE A 52 -44.86 -0.04 3.53
CA PHE A 52 -44.45 0.14 4.94
C PHE A 52 -42.94 0.20 5.09
N LEU A 53 -42.22 -0.65 4.38
CA LEU A 53 -40.75 -0.68 4.42
C LEU A 53 -40.12 0.57 3.76
N ASP A 54 -40.78 1.11 2.74
CA ASP A 54 -40.31 2.30 2.01
C ASP A 54 -40.66 3.61 2.75
N THR A 55 -41.27 3.55 3.92
CA THR A 55 -41.47 4.73 4.76
C THR A 55 -40.25 5.03 5.62
N ASN A 56 -39.98 6.31 5.84
CA ASN A 56 -38.94 6.75 6.79
C ASN A 56 -39.45 6.68 8.28
N GLY A 57 -40.45 5.88 8.56
CA GLY A 57 -41.09 5.78 9.88
C GLY A 57 -42.01 6.95 10.20
N ALA A 58 -42.24 7.20 11.48
CA ALA A 58 -43.04 8.34 11.92
C ALA A 58 -42.32 9.66 11.62
N ARG A 59 -43.04 10.60 11.03
CA ARG A 59 -42.47 11.93 10.74
C ARG A 59 -42.03 12.60 12.04
N GLN A 60 -40.74 12.92 12.10
CA GLN A 60 -40.09 13.64 13.19
C GLN A 60 -39.99 15.13 12.82
N ILE A 61 -40.16 16.01 13.78
CA ILE A 61 -39.94 17.45 13.62
C ILE A 61 -39.02 17.90 14.74
N THR A 62 -38.02 18.66 14.40
CA THR A 62 -37.08 19.26 15.36
C THR A 62 -36.73 20.68 14.94
N ASN A 63 -36.30 21.49 15.91
CA ASN A 63 -35.73 22.80 15.65
C ASN A 63 -34.23 22.65 15.50
N VAL A 64 -33.66 23.50 14.67
CA VAL A 64 -32.19 23.54 14.41
C VAL A 64 -31.69 24.95 14.74
N GLU A 65 -30.66 25.03 15.57
CA GLU A 65 -30.01 26.28 15.94
C GLU A 65 -28.54 26.20 15.60
N VAL A 66 -28.10 26.94 14.58
CA VAL A 66 -26.66 27.03 14.18
C VAL A 66 -26.00 28.15 14.99
N LYS A 67 -24.98 27.80 15.76
CA LYS A 67 -24.13 28.78 16.41
C LYS A 67 -23.10 29.34 15.44
N LEU A 68 -22.96 30.63 15.38
CA LEU A 68 -21.87 31.29 14.65
C LEU A 68 -20.54 30.99 15.36
N PRO A 69 -19.44 30.80 14.63
CA PRO A 69 -18.13 30.59 15.22
C PRO A 69 -17.68 31.85 15.98
N GLY A 70 -16.96 31.66 17.08
CA GLY A 70 -16.26 32.75 17.77
C GLY A 70 -14.99 33.17 17.02
N GLU A 71 -14.09 33.90 17.72
CA GLU A 71 -12.78 34.24 17.19
C GLU A 71 -12.03 32.97 16.76
N TYR A 72 -11.21 33.10 15.69
CA TYR A 72 -10.41 31.98 15.18
C TYR A 72 -9.38 31.56 16.21
N PRO A 73 -9.50 30.33 16.79
CA PRO A 73 -8.70 29.96 17.95
C PRO A 73 -7.32 29.40 17.58
N LEU A 74 -7.04 29.22 16.29
CA LEU A 74 -5.84 28.55 15.78
C LEU A 74 -4.84 29.55 15.17
N ALA A 75 -4.95 30.83 15.54
CA ALA A 75 -3.99 31.85 15.18
C ALA A 75 -2.62 31.58 15.83
N VAL A 76 -1.56 31.80 15.08
CA VAL A 76 -0.18 31.63 15.56
C VAL A 76 0.21 32.83 16.39
N GLY A 77 0.54 32.60 17.68
CA GLY A 77 1.00 33.64 18.59
C GLY A 77 2.48 34.00 18.40
N ASP A 78 3.03 34.77 19.36
CA ASP A 78 4.48 34.99 19.37
C ASP A 78 5.19 33.74 19.91
N ILE A 79 5.92 33.07 19.03
CA ILE A 79 6.55 31.78 19.27
C ILE A 79 8.04 31.80 18.91
N ASN A 80 8.82 30.92 19.57
CA ASN A 80 10.17 30.58 19.14
C ASN A 80 10.07 29.58 17.97
N VAL A 81 10.48 29.96 16.77
CA VAL A 81 10.33 29.17 15.55
C VAL A 81 11.03 27.82 15.66
N LYS A 82 12.23 27.74 16.24
CA LYS A 82 13.01 26.52 16.38
C LYS A 82 12.34 25.51 17.31
N GLU A 83 11.87 25.97 18.45
CA GLU A 83 11.17 25.12 19.43
C GLU A 83 9.82 24.65 18.89
N GLU A 84 9.05 25.58 18.28
CA GLU A 84 7.75 25.22 17.71
C GLU A 84 7.88 24.25 16.54
N TRP A 85 8.95 24.35 15.73
CA TRP A 85 9.19 23.39 14.64
C TRP A 85 9.27 21.95 15.14
N ILE A 86 10.06 21.71 16.19
CA ILE A 86 10.23 20.40 16.81
C ILE A 86 8.93 19.93 17.49
N ASN A 87 8.27 20.85 18.24
CA ASN A 87 7.02 20.54 18.93
C ASN A 87 5.89 20.22 17.94
N ASN A 88 5.86 20.91 16.81
CA ASN A 88 4.89 20.70 15.76
C ASN A 88 4.96 19.27 15.18
N LEU A 89 6.16 18.75 14.92
CA LEU A 89 6.37 17.38 14.43
C LEU A 89 5.94 16.31 15.45
N LYS A 90 5.91 16.65 16.76
CA LYS A 90 5.47 15.77 17.85
C LYS A 90 3.96 15.77 18.08
N LYS A 91 3.18 16.66 17.44
CA LYS A 91 1.71 16.68 17.58
C LYS A 91 1.12 15.40 16.99
N LEU A 92 0.08 14.81 17.61
CA LEU A 92 -0.53 13.56 17.16
C LEU A 92 -1.05 13.62 15.72
N ASN A 93 -1.55 14.80 15.32
CA ASN A 93 -2.08 15.02 13.96
C ASN A 93 -0.97 15.19 12.91
N VAL A 94 0.29 15.33 13.32
CA VAL A 94 1.47 15.53 12.46
C VAL A 94 2.40 14.34 12.49
N ALA A 95 2.58 13.71 13.66
CA ALA A 95 3.53 12.63 13.91
C ALA A 95 3.35 11.43 12.99
N SER A 96 4.45 10.70 12.74
CA SER A 96 4.49 9.56 11.84
C SER A 96 3.52 8.44 12.24
N GLN A 97 2.72 7.97 11.27
CA GLN A 97 1.87 6.79 11.40
C GLN A 97 2.50 5.55 10.73
N LYS A 98 3.78 5.58 10.38
CA LYS A 98 4.47 4.55 9.62
C LYS A 98 4.29 3.15 10.21
N GLY A 99 4.47 2.99 11.52
CA GLY A 99 4.30 1.71 12.19
C GLY A 99 2.87 1.14 12.15
N LEU A 100 1.85 1.98 11.94
CA LEU A 100 0.46 1.54 11.69
C LEU A 100 0.26 1.19 10.22
N VAL A 101 0.72 2.06 9.31
CA VAL A 101 0.50 1.91 7.86
C VAL A 101 1.18 0.65 7.31
N GLU A 102 2.41 0.36 7.71
CA GLU A 102 3.17 -0.82 7.26
C GLU A 102 2.57 -2.18 7.70
N ARG A 103 1.51 -2.19 8.50
CA ARG A 103 0.76 -3.41 8.86
C ARG A 103 -0.16 -3.89 7.75
N PHE A 104 -0.41 -3.08 6.74
CA PHE A 104 -1.33 -3.35 5.65
C PHE A 104 -0.56 -3.54 4.34
N ASP A 105 -0.95 -4.52 3.54
CA ASP A 105 -0.31 -4.78 2.25
C ASP A 105 -0.55 -3.63 1.27
N SER A 106 0.49 -2.84 1.04
CA SER A 106 0.47 -1.68 0.14
C SER A 106 0.78 -2.04 -1.31
N THR A 107 1.12 -3.30 -1.60
CA THR A 107 1.59 -3.74 -2.93
C THR A 107 0.75 -4.82 -3.57
N ILE A 108 -0.34 -5.26 -2.92
CA ILE A 108 -1.23 -6.32 -3.39
C ILE A 108 -1.76 -6.02 -4.80
N GLY A 109 -1.80 -7.08 -5.64
CA GLY A 109 -2.27 -6.99 -7.03
C GLY A 109 -1.31 -6.27 -7.98
N GLY A 110 -0.09 -5.90 -7.53
CA GLY A 110 0.95 -5.31 -8.37
C GLY A 110 0.49 -4.06 -9.14
N GLY A 111 -0.37 -3.23 -8.53
CA GLY A 111 -0.94 -2.04 -9.14
C GLY A 111 -0.51 -0.71 -8.53
N THR A 112 0.24 -0.72 -7.44
CA THR A 112 0.60 0.47 -6.65
C THR A 112 1.56 1.38 -7.40
N VAL A 113 1.12 2.60 -7.70
CA VAL A 113 1.93 3.64 -8.35
C VAL A 113 2.76 4.40 -7.32
N LEU A 114 2.17 4.76 -6.17
CA LEU A 114 2.85 5.40 -5.05
C LEU A 114 2.76 4.51 -3.81
N MET A 115 3.91 4.18 -3.23
CA MET A 115 3.99 3.60 -1.89
C MET A 115 3.57 4.65 -0.85
N PRO A 116 3.02 4.25 0.31
CA PRO A 116 2.60 5.20 1.35
C PRO A 116 3.73 6.13 1.83
N TYR A 117 4.96 5.66 1.80
CA TYR A 117 6.17 6.43 2.12
C TYR A 117 7.15 6.36 0.96
N GLY A 118 7.65 7.51 0.51
CA GLY A 118 8.54 7.67 -0.63
C GLY A 118 9.97 8.06 -0.26
N GLY A 119 10.83 8.07 -1.29
CA GLY A 119 12.26 8.29 -1.20
C GLY A 119 13.05 7.02 -0.95
N LYS A 120 14.37 7.13 -1.04
CA LYS A 120 15.32 6.01 -0.80
C LYS A 120 15.22 5.44 0.63
N ASP A 121 14.83 6.30 1.61
CA ASP A 121 14.68 5.92 3.01
C ASP A 121 13.22 5.60 3.38
N ALA A 122 12.30 5.66 2.40
CA ALA A 122 10.86 5.46 2.59
C ALA A 122 10.32 6.24 3.80
N ALA A 123 10.65 7.55 3.88
CA ALA A 123 10.34 8.38 5.04
C ALA A 123 9.38 9.55 4.74
N THR A 124 9.13 9.90 3.47
CA THR A 124 8.17 10.93 3.09
C THR A 124 6.78 10.35 2.88
N GLU A 125 5.84 10.74 3.75
CA GLU A 125 4.42 10.41 3.64
C GLU A 125 3.82 10.96 2.35
N GLN A 126 2.99 10.18 1.65
CA GLN A 126 2.37 10.58 0.39
C GLN A 126 1.01 11.25 0.60
N GLU A 127 0.65 12.13 -0.35
CA GLU A 127 -0.58 12.91 -0.32
C GLU A 127 -1.84 12.09 -0.62
N ALA A 128 -1.70 11.03 -1.42
CA ALA A 128 -2.81 10.21 -1.87
C ALA A 128 -2.37 8.76 -2.15
N MET A 129 -3.30 7.83 -2.02
CA MET A 129 -3.17 6.49 -2.58
C MET A 129 -3.33 6.58 -4.09
N VAL A 130 -2.38 6.03 -4.85
CA VAL A 130 -2.44 5.95 -6.30
C VAL A 130 -2.15 4.52 -6.76
N ALA A 131 -3.10 3.93 -7.48
CA ALA A 131 -2.97 2.58 -8.00
C ALA A 131 -3.55 2.46 -9.41
N LYS A 132 -2.91 1.68 -10.28
CA LYS A 132 -3.44 1.35 -11.61
C LYS A 132 -4.81 0.70 -11.50
N ILE A 133 -5.69 0.99 -12.45
CA ILE A 133 -6.98 0.31 -12.56
C ILE A 133 -6.72 -1.16 -12.88
N PRO A 134 -7.18 -2.12 -12.05
CA PRO A 134 -6.94 -3.54 -12.28
C PRO A 134 -7.71 -4.03 -13.50
N VAL A 135 -7.03 -4.83 -14.32
CA VAL A 135 -7.63 -5.50 -15.50
C VAL A 135 -7.17 -6.95 -15.51
N LEU A 136 -8.07 -7.87 -15.91
CA LEU A 136 -7.78 -9.30 -15.93
C LEU A 136 -6.73 -9.66 -17.01
N ASN A 137 -6.77 -9.00 -18.16
CA ASN A 137 -5.85 -9.24 -19.26
C ASN A 137 -5.19 -7.94 -19.71
N GLY A 138 -3.86 -7.92 -19.75
CA GLY A 138 -3.08 -6.75 -20.13
C GLY A 138 -2.74 -5.83 -18.95
N GLU A 139 -2.40 -4.59 -19.25
CA GLU A 139 -2.07 -3.54 -18.26
C GLU A 139 -2.85 -2.26 -18.54
N SER A 140 -3.39 -1.65 -17.48
CA SER A 140 -3.95 -0.29 -17.55
C SER A 140 -2.83 0.75 -17.50
N LYS A 141 -2.98 1.83 -18.25
CA LYS A 141 -2.15 3.04 -18.14
C LYS A 141 -2.79 4.08 -17.23
N GLU A 142 -4.06 3.87 -16.87
CA GLU A 142 -4.82 4.75 -16.00
C GLU A 142 -4.70 4.28 -14.55
N ALA A 143 -4.61 5.26 -13.64
CA ALA A 143 -4.57 5.01 -12.19
C ALA A 143 -5.70 5.78 -11.50
N THR A 144 -6.28 5.17 -10.48
CA THR A 144 -7.14 5.86 -9.53
C THR A 144 -6.29 6.60 -8.51
N ILE A 145 -6.73 7.79 -8.15
CA ILE A 145 -6.14 8.61 -7.08
C ILE A 145 -7.21 8.74 -6.01
N MET A 146 -6.87 8.45 -4.74
CA MET A 146 -7.78 8.60 -3.61
C MET A 146 -7.07 9.34 -2.49
N SER A 147 -7.70 10.40 -2.01
CA SER A 147 -7.23 11.23 -0.91
C SER A 147 -8.35 11.51 0.09
N TYR A 148 -8.00 12.03 1.25
CA TYR A 148 -8.98 12.45 2.25
C TYR A 148 -8.58 13.76 2.91
N GLY A 149 -9.58 14.45 3.49
CA GLY A 149 -9.38 15.64 4.31
C GLY A 149 -10.24 15.60 5.56
N PHE A 150 -9.65 16.04 6.68
CA PHE A 150 -10.32 16.10 7.98
C PHE A 150 -9.48 16.85 9.02
N ASN A 151 -10.10 17.75 9.78
CA ASN A 151 -9.49 18.39 10.94
C ASN A 151 -10.51 18.51 12.09
N PRO A 152 -10.34 17.74 13.20
CA PRO A 152 -11.26 17.76 14.33
C PRO A 152 -11.25 19.11 15.08
N ASP A 153 -10.12 19.81 15.13
CA ASP A 153 -10.01 21.08 15.85
C ASP A 153 -10.81 22.19 15.16
N LEU A 154 -10.83 22.19 13.83
CA LEU A 154 -11.74 23.03 13.05
C LEU A 154 -13.21 22.69 13.35
N GLY A 155 -13.54 21.40 13.54
CA GLY A 155 -14.88 20.95 13.87
C GLY A 155 -15.39 21.49 15.21
N VAL A 156 -14.51 21.59 16.19
CA VAL A 156 -14.84 22.17 17.50
C VAL A 156 -15.12 23.66 17.40
N TRP A 157 -14.35 24.39 16.60
CA TRP A 157 -14.53 25.82 16.37
C TRP A 157 -15.76 26.11 15.50
N SER A 158 -15.86 25.44 14.34
CA SER A 158 -16.90 25.66 13.35
C SER A 158 -17.13 24.42 12.48
N PRO A 159 -18.25 23.68 12.69
CA PRO A 159 -18.59 22.54 11.83
C PRO A 159 -18.72 22.91 10.35
N TYR A 160 -19.15 24.15 10.03
CA TYR A 160 -19.18 24.67 8.67
C TYR A 160 -17.81 24.70 8.02
N HIS A 161 -16.82 25.35 8.67
CA HIS A 161 -15.47 25.47 8.14
C HIS A 161 -14.75 24.11 8.13
N MET A 162 -14.96 23.26 9.12
CA MET A 162 -14.42 21.92 9.13
C MET A 162 -14.86 21.13 7.89
N ALA A 163 -16.15 21.11 7.57
CA ALA A 163 -16.68 20.40 6.42
C ALA A 163 -16.21 21.03 5.10
N TYR A 164 -16.17 22.36 5.01
CA TYR A 164 -15.65 23.09 3.86
C TYR A 164 -14.17 22.71 3.61
N TYR A 165 -13.33 22.84 4.63
CA TYR A 165 -11.90 22.56 4.50
C TYR A 165 -11.56 21.08 4.39
N SER A 166 -12.39 20.17 4.87
CA SER A 166 -12.21 18.74 4.61
C SER A 166 -12.26 18.42 3.12
N ILE A 167 -13.18 19.07 2.37
CA ILE A 167 -13.25 18.93 0.91
C ILE A 167 -12.05 19.59 0.25
N ILE A 168 -11.71 20.82 0.65
CA ILE A 168 -10.55 21.55 0.11
C ILE A 168 -9.25 20.75 0.30
N GLU A 169 -9.01 20.20 1.50
CA GLU A 169 -7.82 19.39 1.79
C GLU A 169 -7.77 18.14 0.90
N ALA A 170 -8.88 17.38 0.81
CA ALA A 170 -8.93 16.18 -0.02
C ALA A 170 -8.64 16.49 -1.49
N VAL A 171 -9.22 17.56 -2.04
CA VAL A 171 -9.00 17.99 -3.44
C VAL A 171 -7.57 18.48 -3.67
N THR A 172 -7.00 19.24 -2.71
CA THR A 172 -5.63 19.75 -2.81
C THR A 172 -4.62 18.60 -2.80
N LYS A 173 -4.80 17.60 -1.91
CA LYS A 173 -3.97 16.38 -1.88
C LYS A 173 -4.01 15.61 -3.20
N LEU A 174 -5.21 15.45 -3.78
CA LEU A 174 -5.36 14.79 -5.07
C LEU A 174 -4.62 15.56 -6.18
N ALA A 175 -4.72 16.89 -6.19
CA ALA A 175 -4.03 17.74 -7.16
C ALA A 175 -2.50 17.71 -6.96
N ALA A 176 -2.01 17.63 -5.73
CA ALA A 176 -0.58 17.55 -5.41
C ALA A 176 0.12 16.35 -6.05
N VAL A 177 -0.59 15.23 -6.26
CA VAL A 177 -0.04 14.06 -6.96
C VAL A 177 -0.29 14.06 -8.47
N GLY A 178 -0.89 15.10 -9.02
CA GLY A 178 -1.10 15.27 -10.46
C GLY A 178 -2.54 15.05 -10.95
N GLY A 179 -3.50 14.86 -10.03
CA GLY A 179 -4.91 14.71 -10.41
C GLY A 179 -5.55 16.02 -10.88
N ASP A 180 -6.45 15.95 -11.87
CA ASP A 180 -7.26 17.07 -12.33
C ASP A 180 -8.48 17.27 -11.42
N TYR A 181 -8.51 18.33 -10.60
CA TYR A 181 -9.58 18.57 -9.64
C TYR A 181 -10.97 18.63 -10.29
N ARG A 182 -11.09 19.05 -11.53
CA ARG A 182 -12.38 19.15 -12.26
C ARG A 182 -13.05 17.80 -12.51
N LYS A 183 -12.27 16.71 -12.47
CA LYS A 183 -12.73 15.33 -12.68
C LYS A 183 -13.00 14.59 -11.38
N VAL A 184 -12.82 15.24 -10.23
CA VAL A 184 -13.00 14.63 -8.91
C VAL A 184 -14.46 14.30 -8.63
N ARG A 185 -14.67 13.19 -7.93
CA ARG A 185 -15.93 12.84 -7.26
C ARG A 185 -15.65 12.68 -5.78
N LEU A 186 -16.62 13.11 -4.96
CA LEU A 186 -16.51 13.07 -3.52
C LEU A 186 -17.39 11.98 -2.92
N THR A 187 -16.98 11.45 -1.78
CA THR A 187 -17.85 10.73 -0.85
C THR A 187 -17.58 11.24 0.56
N LEU A 188 -18.64 11.38 1.37
CA LEU A 188 -18.55 12.07 2.65
C LEU A 188 -18.93 11.11 3.78
N GLN A 189 -18.18 11.15 4.88
CA GLN A 189 -18.46 10.39 6.09
C GLN A 189 -18.66 11.35 7.24
N GLU A 190 -19.86 11.37 7.81
CA GLU A 190 -20.18 12.21 8.98
C GLU A 190 -20.29 11.39 10.25
N TYR A 191 -19.87 11.98 11.37
CA TYR A 191 -20.02 11.41 12.71
C TYR A 191 -20.17 12.51 13.76
N PHE A 192 -21.33 12.51 14.43
CA PHE A 192 -21.68 13.49 15.44
C PHE A 192 -22.16 12.82 16.71
N GLU A 193 -22.20 13.57 17.81
CA GLU A 193 -22.82 13.15 19.07
C GLU A 193 -24.30 12.83 18.92
N LYS A 194 -24.91 12.19 19.91
CA LYS A 194 -26.36 11.95 19.98
C LYS A 194 -27.11 13.28 20.03
N LEU A 195 -27.92 13.57 19.01
CA LEU A 195 -28.59 14.87 18.84
C LEU A 195 -29.76 15.05 19.79
N GLY A 196 -30.56 13.99 20.05
CA GLY A 196 -31.74 14.04 20.90
C GLY A 196 -32.74 15.08 20.43
N LYS A 197 -33.22 15.93 21.38
CA LYS A 197 -34.16 17.04 21.13
C LYS A 197 -33.45 18.42 21.26
N ASN A 198 -32.13 18.45 21.33
CA ASN A 198 -31.39 19.69 21.53
C ASN A 198 -31.16 20.39 20.16
N PRO A 199 -31.72 21.61 19.95
CA PRO A 199 -31.60 22.34 18.69
C PRO A 199 -30.14 22.67 18.29
N GLU A 200 -29.27 23.00 19.27
CA GLU A 200 -27.87 23.30 19.04
C GLU A 200 -27.09 22.08 18.55
N ARG A 201 -27.38 20.88 19.12
CA ARG A 201 -26.77 19.62 18.64
C ARG A 201 -27.17 19.33 17.20
N TRP A 202 -28.40 19.60 16.80
CA TRP A 202 -28.87 19.52 15.41
C TRP A 202 -28.22 20.59 14.53
N GLY A 203 -27.84 21.74 15.10
CA GLY A 203 -27.16 22.80 14.41
C GLY A 203 -25.79 22.40 13.86
N LYS A 204 -25.07 21.49 14.52
CA LYS A 204 -23.71 21.06 14.13
C LYS A 204 -23.71 20.29 12.78
N PRO A 205 -24.43 19.16 12.61
CA PRO A 205 -24.48 18.47 11.31
C PRO A 205 -25.10 19.35 10.22
N PHE A 206 -26.06 20.22 10.56
CA PHE A 206 -26.64 21.14 9.58
C PHE A 206 -25.61 22.16 9.09
N ALA A 207 -24.80 22.75 9.99
CA ALA A 207 -23.72 23.65 9.62
C ALA A 207 -22.64 22.95 8.78
N ALA A 208 -22.26 21.69 9.13
CA ALA A 208 -21.34 20.88 8.34
C ALA A 208 -21.88 20.62 6.92
N LEU A 209 -23.16 20.27 6.80
CA LEU A 209 -23.83 20.08 5.51
C LEU A 209 -23.76 21.37 4.65
N LEU A 210 -23.99 22.55 5.24
CA LEU A 210 -23.89 23.83 4.52
C LEU A 210 -22.45 24.09 4.05
N GLY A 211 -21.45 23.83 4.88
CA GLY A 211 -20.03 23.97 4.50
C GLY A 211 -19.63 23.02 3.37
N ALA A 212 -20.05 21.76 3.45
CA ALA A 212 -19.83 20.77 2.40
C ALA A 212 -20.56 21.12 1.10
N TYR A 213 -21.77 21.65 1.19
CA TYR A 213 -22.53 22.13 0.03
C TYR A 213 -21.82 23.31 -0.64
N GLN A 214 -21.38 24.29 0.16
CA GLN A 214 -20.66 25.46 -0.36
C GLN A 214 -19.39 25.04 -1.10
N ALA A 215 -18.55 24.18 -0.52
CA ALA A 215 -17.32 23.71 -1.18
C ALA A 215 -17.60 22.98 -2.52
N GLN A 216 -18.64 22.17 -2.58
CA GLN A 216 -19.06 21.50 -3.82
C GLN A 216 -19.50 22.49 -4.90
N MET A 217 -20.28 23.51 -4.53
CA MET A 217 -20.73 24.55 -5.45
C MET A 217 -19.55 25.41 -5.95
N ASP A 218 -18.65 25.80 -5.05
CA ASP A 218 -17.47 26.58 -5.35
C ASP A 218 -16.55 25.88 -6.35
N LEU A 219 -16.33 24.60 -6.15
CA LEU A 219 -15.43 23.79 -7.00
C LEU A 219 -16.11 23.20 -8.24
N GLY A 220 -17.43 23.15 -8.27
CA GLY A 220 -18.20 22.52 -9.34
C GLY A 220 -18.05 21.00 -9.38
N ILE A 221 -17.80 20.35 -8.23
CA ILE A 221 -17.61 18.91 -8.10
C ILE A 221 -18.67 18.27 -7.21
N PRO A 222 -19.28 17.13 -7.59
CA PRO A 222 -20.36 16.52 -6.81
C PRO A 222 -19.85 15.49 -5.81
N ALA A 223 -20.55 15.36 -4.68
CA ALA A 223 -20.52 14.14 -3.88
C ALA A 223 -21.46 13.10 -4.50
N ILE A 224 -20.97 11.86 -4.63
CA ILE A 224 -21.74 10.74 -5.20
C ILE A 224 -22.51 9.97 -4.12
N GLY A 225 -22.23 10.22 -2.85
CA GLY A 225 -22.84 9.56 -1.72
C GLY A 225 -22.07 9.82 -0.44
N GLY A 226 -22.45 9.09 0.59
CA GLY A 226 -21.81 9.18 1.88
C GLY A 226 -22.52 8.33 2.92
N LYS A 227 -22.12 8.51 4.18
CA LYS A 227 -22.71 7.85 5.33
C LYS A 227 -22.65 8.79 6.52
N ASP A 228 -23.74 8.94 7.23
CA ASP A 228 -23.83 9.72 8.45
C ASP A 228 -24.14 8.84 9.68
N SER A 229 -23.76 9.31 10.84
CA SER A 229 -24.07 8.68 12.11
C SER A 229 -24.10 9.74 13.24
N MET A 230 -25.18 9.71 14.03
CA MET A 230 -25.40 10.58 15.19
C MET A 230 -25.40 9.75 16.48
N SER A 231 -24.38 8.91 16.66
CA SER A 231 -24.26 7.97 17.79
C SER A 231 -23.00 8.18 18.65
N GLY A 232 -22.25 9.24 18.39
CA GLY A 232 -20.93 9.52 18.97
C GLY A 232 -20.96 10.07 20.40
N SER A 233 -21.81 9.52 21.29
CA SER A 233 -21.84 9.88 22.72
C SER A 233 -21.67 8.64 23.59
N PHE A 234 -20.76 8.71 24.55
CA PHE A 234 -20.56 7.67 25.56
C PHE A 234 -20.39 8.31 26.95
N GLY A 235 -21.40 8.12 27.81
CA GLY A 235 -21.46 8.81 29.11
C GLY A 235 -21.48 10.34 28.93
N SER A 236 -20.50 11.03 29.47
CA SER A 236 -20.31 12.48 29.34
C SER A 236 -19.41 12.89 28.16
N LEU A 237 -18.87 11.91 27.41
CA LEU A 237 -18.02 12.18 26.26
C LEU A 237 -18.85 12.25 24.99
N ASP A 238 -18.68 13.34 24.25
CA ASP A 238 -19.21 13.52 22.92
C ASP A 238 -18.04 13.55 21.91
N VAL A 239 -18.19 12.89 20.75
CA VAL A 239 -17.24 13.01 19.66
C VAL A 239 -17.25 14.47 19.15
N PRO A 240 -16.08 15.04 18.78
CA PRO A 240 -16.07 16.33 18.11
C PRO A 240 -16.83 16.23 16.77
N PRO A 241 -17.44 17.33 16.30
CA PRO A 241 -18.06 17.37 14.98
C PRO A 241 -17.10 16.86 13.92
N THR A 242 -17.55 15.87 13.15
CA THR A 242 -16.69 15.17 12.18
C THR A 242 -17.37 15.11 10.82
N LEU A 243 -16.67 15.59 9.79
CA LEU A 243 -16.91 15.27 8.39
C LEU A 243 -15.57 14.95 7.75
N VAL A 244 -15.40 13.71 7.30
CA VAL A 244 -14.27 13.29 6.48
C VAL A 244 -14.70 13.32 5.02
N ALA A 245 -14.01 14.08 4.19
CA ALA A 245 -14.21 14.08 2.75
C ALA A 245 -13.18 13.15 2.10
N PHE A 246 -13.64 12.28 1.22
CA PHE A 246 -12.80 11.47 0.34
C PHE A 246 -12.95 11.97 -1.09
N ALA A 247 -11.82 12.24 -1.74
CA ALA A 247 -11.76 12.63 -3.14
C ALA A 247 -11.23 11.48 -3.98
N VAL A 248 -11.90 11.20 -5.10
CA VAL A 248 -11.51 10.17 -6.07
C VAL A 248 -11.36 10.80 -7.43
N GLY A 249 -10.21 10.56 -8.08
CA GLY A 249 -9.92 10.99 -9.44
C GLY A 249 -9.23 9.89 -10.23
N VAL A 250 -9.03 10.15 -11.52
CA VAL A 250 -8.29 9.25 -12.44
C VAL A 250 -7.30 10.07 -13.23
N GLU A 251 -6.07 9.57 -13.35
CA GLU A 251 -5.02 10.15 -14.19
C GLU A 251 -4.13 9.04 -14.76
N LYS A 252 -3.37 9.34 -15.81
CA LYS A 252 -2.36 8.40 -16.34
C LYS A 252 -1.25 8.19 -15.35
N ALA A 253 -0.91 6.95 -15.04
CA ALA A 253 0.12 6.60 -14.07
C ALA A 253 1.47 7.30 -14.34
N LYS A 254 1.83 7.52 -15.61
CA LYS A 254 3.06 8.24 -16.00
C LYS A 254 3.11 9.69 -15.52
N ASN A 255 1.94 10.36 -15.40
CA ASN A 255 1.81 11.77 -15.04
C ASN A 255 1.83 11.99 -13.51
N ILE A 256 1.76 10.94 -12.72
CA ILE A 256 1.76 10.99 -11.26
C ILE A 256 3.13 11.44 -10.74
N ILE A 257 3.12 12.39 -9.81
CA ILE A 257 4.29 12.81 -9.02
C ILE A 257 4.08 12.45 -7.55
N SER A 258 5.11 12.59 -6.75
CA SER A 258 5.13 12.25 -5.32
C SER A 258 5.68 13.38 -4.48
N ALA A 259 5.57 13.27 -3.15
CA ALA A 259 5.81 14.38 -2.23
C ALA A 259 7.28 14.60 -1.84
N GLU A 260 8.15 13.57 -1.90
CA GLU A 260 9.56 13.72 -1.51
C GLU A 260 10.36 14.62 -2.45
N LEU A 261 11.28 15.44 -1.93
CA LEU A 261 12.22 16.22 -2.74
C LEU A 261 13.08 15.30 -3.62
N LYS A 262 13.32 15.71 -4.88
CA LYS A 262 13.94 14.90 -5.93
C LYS A 262 15.36 15.32 -6.29
N GLU A 263 15.61 16.61 -6.38
CA GLU A 263 16.82 17.16 -6.96
C GLU A 263 17.46 18.22 -6.05
N VAL A 264 18.77 18.29 -6.01
CA VAL A 264 19.53 19.38 -5.36
C VAL A 264 19.52 20.60 -6.26
N ALA A 265 19.47 21.80 -5.65
CA ALA A 265 19.39 23.10 -6.32
C ALA A 265 18.09 23.35 -7.09
N SER A 266 17.03 22.55 -6.88
CA SER A 266 15.69 22.87 -7.37
C SER A 266 15.07 24.03 -6.58
N LYS A 267 14.10 24.71 -7.18
CA LYS A 267 13.42 25.86 -6.58
C LYS A 267 12.23 25.41 -5.76
N LEU A 268 11.98 26.09 -4.64
CA LEU A 268 10.82 25.85 -3.80
C LEU A 268 9.83 27.01 -3.93
N VAL A 269 8.58 26.67 -4.22
CA VAL A 269 7.50 27.64 -4.42
C VAL A 269 6.36 27.32 -3.46
N PHE A 270 5.93 28.33 -2.69
CA PHE A 270 4.72 28.28 -1.90
C PHE A 270 3.55 28.85 -2.73
N LEU A 271 2.65 28.00 -3.16
CA LEU A 271 1.45 28.34 -3.92
C LEU A 271 0.30 28.56 -2.93
N MET A 272 -0.12 29.82 -2.77
CA MET A 272 -0.98 30.26 -1.69
C MET A 272 -2.46 30.20 -2.04
N ALA A 273 -3.28 29.67 -1.15
CA ALA A 273 -4.73 29.79 -1.20
C ALA A 273 -5.19 30.97 -0.33
N GLU A 274 -5.53 32.10 -0.97
CA GLU A 274 -6.00 33.27 -0.28
C GLU A 274 -7.42 33.11 0.29
N ARG A 275 -7.74 33.84 1.38
CA ARG A 275 -9.01 33.76 2.09
C ARG A 275 -9.79 35.06 2.05
N ASN A 276 -11.11 34.92 2.21
CA ASN A 276 -12.05 35.98 2.48
C ASN A 276 -12.05 36.30 4.01
N GLU A 277 -12.73 37.37 4.39
CA GLU A 277 -12.88 37.81 5.79
C GLU A 277 -13.61 36.78 6.66
N ASP A 278 -14.48 35.97 6.07
CA ASP A 278 -15.20 34.86 6.73
C ASP A 278 -14.40 33.54 6.79
N TYR A 279 -13.10 33.58 6.48
CA TYR A 279 -12.18 32.43 6.41
C TYR A 279 -12.49 31.40 5.32
N THR A 280 -13.44 31.62 4.41
CA THR A 280 -13.56 30.78 3.19
C THR A 280 -12.49 31.15 2.17
N LEU A 281 -12.26 30.27 1.17
CA LEU A 281 -11.25 30.57 0.12
C LEU A 281 -11.75 31.60 -0.89
N LYS A 282 -10.81 32.40 -1.44
CA LYS A 282 -11.01 33.10 -2.71
C LYS A 282 -10.96 32.09 -3.85
N VAL A 283 -12.10 31.47 -4.13
CA VAL A 283 -12.26 30.25 -4.93
C VAL A 283 -11.62 30.33 -6.31
N GLU A 284 -11.80 31.44 -7.02
CA GLU A 284 -11.26 31.60 -8.39
C GLU A 284 -9.72 31.61 -8.41
N GLY A 285 -9.08 32.19 -7.41
CA GLY A 285 -7.63 32.13 -7.24
C GLY A 285 -7.15 30.71 -6.95
N TYR A 286 -7.86 30.00 -6.07
CA TYR A 286 -7.57 28.62 -5.74
C TYR A 286 -7.71 27.68 -6.96
N LYS A 287 -8.80 27.78 -7.72
CA LYS A 287 -8.99 27.01 -8.97
C LYS A 287 -7.85 27.24 -9.96
N LYS A 288 -7.48 28.51 -10.17
CA LYS A 288 -6.38 28.90 -11.07
C LYS A 288 -5.05 28.26 -10.61
N ASN A 289 -4.78 28.24 -9.31
CA ASN A 289 -3.60 27.60 -8.76
C ASN A 289 -3.56 26.10 -9.06
N LEU A 290 -4.69 25.39 -8.88
CA LEU A 290 -4.77 23.96 -9.16
C LEU A 290 -4.65 23.63 -10.66
N GLU A 291 -5.23 24.47 -11.53
CA GLU A 291 -5.09 24.33 -12.99
C GLU A 291 -3.65 24.54 -13.44
N LYS A 292 -2.97 25.57 -12.91
CA LYS A 292 -1.55 25.82 -13.21
C LYS A 292 -0.66 24.69 -12.66
N LEU A 293 -0.91 24.21 -11.46
CA LEU A 293 -0.19 23.06 -10.90
C LEU A 293 -0.30 21.84 -11.82
N HIS A 294 -1.52 21.49 -12.23
CA HIS A 294 -1.74 20.34 -13.12
C HIS A 294 -1.01 20.49 -14.45
N GLU A 295 -1.07 21.69 -15.08
CA GLU A 295 -0.33 22.01 -16.30
C GLU A 295 1.18 21.78 -16.13
N LEU A 296 1.79 22.36 -15.08
CA LEU A 296 3.23 22.29 -14.83
C LEU A 296 3.70 20.87 -14.46
N ILE A 297 2.85 20.06 -13.84
CA ILE A 297 3.11 18.63 -13.61
C ILE A 297 3.14 17.88 -14.95
N LEU A 298 2.16 18.11 -15.83
CA LEU A 298 2.12 17.45 -17.15
C LEU A 298 3.32 17.83 -18.04
N GLU A 299 3.83 19.05 -17.89
CA GLU A 299 5.04 19.54 -18.58
C GLU A 299 6.35 19.05 -17.92
N GLY A 300 6.25 18.42 -16.74
CA GLY A 300 7.42 17.96 -15.98
C GLY A 300 8.27 19.08 -15.39
N LYS A 301 7.71 20.28 -15.20
CA LYS A 301 8.33 21.46 -14.56
C LYS A 301 8.23 21.40 -13.04
N VAL A 302 7.07 20.96 -12.52
CA VAL A 302 6.87 20.62 -11.10
C VAL A 302 7.12 19.14 -10.94
N ILE A 303 8.06 18.76 -10.08
CA ILE A 303 8.54 17.38 -9.91
C ILE A 303 8.15 16.77 -8.56
N SER A 304 7.80 17.61 -7.58
CA SER A 304 7.27 17.20 -6.28
C SER A 304 6.31 18.26 -5.76
N ALA A 305 5.29 17.84 -5.02
CA ALA A 305 4.34 18.74 -4.39
C ALA A 305 3.75 18.15 -3.12
N SER A 306 3.48 19.00 -2.12
CA SER A 306 2.78 18.62 -0.89
C SER A 306 1.83 19.73 -0.46
N SER A 307 0.65 19.32 0.04
CA SER A 307 -0.41 20.23 0.49
C SER A 307 -0.19 20.70 1.93
N VAL A 308 -0.59 21.91 2.24
CA VAL A 308 -0.58 22.40 3.63
C VAL A 308 -1.64 21.66 4.43
N LYS A 309 -1.19 21.12 5.56
CA LYS A 309 -1.96 20.33 6.52
C LYS A 309 -1.95 21.02 7.89
N PHE A 310 -2.26 20.24 8.93
CA PHE A 310 -2.36 20.68 10.32
C PHE A 310 -1.09 21.40 10.83
N GLY A 311 0.08 20.94 10.46
CA GLY A 311 1.37 21.50 10.92
C GLY A 311 1.94 22.62 10.04
N GLY A 312 1.20 23.14 9.07
CA GLY A 312 1.65 24.27 8.22
C GLY A 312 2.78 23.92 7.26
N VAL A 313 3.48 24.93 6.76
CA VAL A 313 4.61 24.77 5.83
C VAL A 313 5.82 24.10 6.51
N ALA A 314 6.00 24.28 7.82
CA ALA A 314 7.09 23.65 8.58
C ALA A 314 6.97 22.11 8.59
N GLU A 315 5.76 21.58 8.72
CA GLU A 315 5.49 20.14 8.55
C GLU A 315 5.88 19.67 7.16
N ILE A 316 5.44 20.40 6.12
CA ILE A 316 5.67 20.01 4.72
C ILE A 316 7.15 19.97 4.38
N LEU A 317 7.90 21.06 4.66
CA LEU A 317 9.32 21.13 4.36
C LEU A 317 10.10 20.00 5.03
N SER A 318 9.72 19.64 6.28
CA SER A 318 10.33 18.51 6.98
C SER A 318 10.02 17.19 6.28
N LYS A 319 8.74 16.89 6.04
CA LYS A 319 8.29 15.62 5.44
C LYS A 319 8.83 15.44 4.02
N MET A 320 8.82 16.49 3.19
CA MET A 320 9.38 16.43 1.83
C MET A 320 10.88 16.12 1.83
N ALA A 321 11.63 16.61 2.82
CA ALA A 321 13.08 16.43 2.94
C ALA A 321 13.49 15.02 3.41
N PHE A 322 12.66 14.32 4.20
CA PHE A 322 13.04 13.07 4.87
C PHE A 322 13.37 11.93 3.90
N GLY A 323 12.56 11.71 2.86
CA GLY A 323 12.62 10.52 2.02
C GLY A 323 13.93 10.31 1.26
N ASN A 324 14.48 11.39 0.72
CA ASN A 324 15.75 11.38 -0.01
C ASN A 324 16.90 12.08 0.72
N LYS A 325 16.66 12.57 1.94
CA LYS A 325 17.62 13.33 2.75
C LYS A 325 18.16 14.57 2.02
N ILE A 326 17.28 15.23 1.28
CA ILE A 326 17.61 16.50 0.59
C ILE A 326 17.19 17.64 1.51
N GLY A 327 18.14 18.50 1.85
CA GLY A 327 17.90 19.64 2.72
C GLY A 327 17.25 20.83 2.02
N VAL A 328 16.88 21.82 2.82
CA VAL A 328 16.17 23.01 2.37
C VAL A 328 16.81 24.27 2.94
N LYS A 329 17.08 25.26 2.08
CA LYS A 329 17.34 26.65 2.48
C LYS A 329 16.14 27.51 2.08
N PHE A 330 15.45 28.10 3.07
CA PHE A 330 14.26 28.89 2.80
C PHE A 330 14.33 30.30 3.40
N SER A 331 13.44 31.18 2.92
CA SER A 331 13.25 32.57 3.36
C SER A 331 11.84 33.05 3.01
N ASN A 332 11.49 34.27 3.39
CA ASN A 332 10.26 34.95 2.94
C ASN A 332 8.95 34.25 3.38
N LEU A 333 8.98 33.55 4.54
CA LEU A 333 7.81 32.96 5.18
C LEU A 333 7.59 33.57 6.56
N THR A 334 6.38 34.00 6.84
CA THR A 334 5.97 34.48 8.15
C THR A 334 5.71 33.30 9.12
N LYS A 335 5.68 33.55 10.44
CA LYS A 335 5.32 32.52 11.43
C LYS A 335 3.93 31.93 11.15
N GLU A 336 2.98 32.75 10.72
CA GLU A 336 1.62 32.31 10.33
C GLU A 336 1.62 31.39 9.11
N GLU A 337 2.47 31.63 8.12
CA GLU A 337 2.62 30.73 6.98
C GLU A 337 3.34 29.42 7.37
N LEU A 338 4.31 29.50 8.28
CA LEU A 338 5.05 28.32 8.75
C LEU A 338 4.18 27.35 9.56
N PHE A 339 3.30 27.85 10.44
CA PHE A 339 2.60 27.02 11.41
C PHE A 339 1.07 27.13 11.36
N GLY A 340 0.52 28.06 10.59
CA GLY A 340 -0.92 28.28 10.47
C GLY A 340 -1.59 27.30 9.53
N LEU A 341 -2.92 27.15 9.67
CA LEU A 341 -3.76 26.25 8.89
C LEU A 341 -4.05 26.83 7.48
N ASN A 342 -3.04 26.90 6.63
CA ASN A 342 -3.18 27.41 5.27
C ASN A 342 -3.70 26.37 4.27
N TYR A 343 -4.78 25.63 4.62
CA TYR A 343 -5.40 24.63 3.76
C TYR A 343 -5.72 25.18 2.36
N GLY A 344 -5.53 24.35 1.35
CA GLY A 344 -5.62 24.73 -0.05
C GLY A 344 -4.31 25.21 -0.65
N SER A 345 -3.33 25.61 0.18
CA SER A 345 -1.98 25.98 -0.25
C SER A 345 -1.09 24.75 -0.44
N LEU A 346 -0.01 24.91 -1.24
CA LEU A 346 0.95 23.82 -1.53
C LEU A 346 2.39 24.35 -1.47
N VAL A 347 3.31 23.47 -1.16
CA VAL A 347 4.74 23.65 -1.44
C VAL A 347 5.10 22.77 -2.62
N LEU A 348 5.77 23.39 -3.61
CA LEU A 348 6.14 22.77 -4.88
C LEU A 348 7.66 22.75 -5.01
N GLU A 349 8.19 21.62 -5.46
CA GLU A 349 9.56 21.54 -5.99
C GLU A 349 9.52 21.75 -7.50
N VAL A 350 10.19 22.80 -7.97
CA VAL A 350 10.23 23.22 -9.36
C VAL A 350 11.66 23.07 -9.88
N LYS A 351 11.84 22.53 -11.08
CA LYS A 351 13.17 22.35 -11.68
C LYS A 351 13.95 23.67 -11.72
N SER A 352 15.26 23.59 -11.55
CA SER A 352 16.17 24.75 -11.45
C SER A 352 16.16 25.66 -12.68
N ASP A 353 15.91 25.10 -13.88
CA ASP A 353 15.89 25.81 -15.16
C ASP A 353 14.57 26.56 -15.45
N VAL A 354 13.52 26.33 -14.65
CA VAL A 354 12.20 26.94 -14.83
C VAL A 354 12.18 28.36 -14.30
N ASN A 355 11.65 29.31 -15.09
CA ASN A 355 11.41 30.67 -14.65
C ASN A 355 10.10 30.76 -13.85
N VAL A 356 10.21 30.77 -12.51
CA VAL A 356 9.07 30.79 -11.59
C VAL A 356 8.15 32.00 -11.80
N ASP A 357 8.71 33.19 -12.02
CA ASP A 357 7.91 34.42 -12.16
C ASP A 357 7.08 34.44 -13.46
N GLU A 358 7.57 33.78 -14.50
CA GLU A 358 6.85 33.64 -15.76
C GLU A 358 5.75 32.58 -15.65
N GLU A 359 6.07 31.40 -15.12
CA GLU A 359 5.14 30.27 -15.06
C GLU A 359 3.98 30.52 -14.09
N PHE A 360 4.24 31.11 -12.92
CA PHE A 360 3.21 31.37 -11.93
C PHE A 360 2.56 32.79 -12.06
N LYS A 361 2.77 33.46 -13.19
CA LYS A 361 2.18 34.75 -13.42
C LYS A 361 0.65 34.75 -13.28
N GLY A 362 0.16 35.55 -12.34
CA GLY A 362 -1.27 35.69 -12.02
C GLY A 362 -1.80 34.57 -11.08
N CYS A 363 -0.94 33.75 -10.53
CA CYS A 363 -1.22 32.92 -9.36
C CYS A 363 -0.79 33.66 -8.09
N ALA A 364 -1.34 33.27 -6.93
CA ALA A 364 -0.84 33.73 -5.63
C ALA A 364 0.30 32.82 -5.19
N TYR A 365 1.54 33.25 -5.27
CA TYR A 365 2.71 32.44 -4.94
C TYR A 365 3.84 33.25 -4.29
N LYS A 366 4.76 32.55 -3.65
CA LYS A 366 6.06 33.05 -3.20
C LYS A 366 7.16 32.06 -3.61
N ALA A 367 8.26 32.57 -4.17
CA ALA A 367 9.49 31.79 -4.20
C ALA A 367 10.09 31.82 -2.80
N ILE A 368 10.17 30.61 -2.17
CA ILE A 368 10.53 30.48 -0.76
C ILE A 368 11.94 29.93 -0.52
N GLY A 369 12.64 29.52 -1.57
CA GLY A 369 13.99 29.01 -1.41
C GLY A 369 14.38 27.94 -2.43
N TYR A 370 15.28 27.07 -2.01
CA TYR A 370 15.84 25.99 -2.84
C TYR A 370 16.32 24.81 -2.01
N THR A 371 16.45 23.68 -2.67
CA THR A 371 16.97 22.44 -2.09
C THR A 371 18.49 22.43 -2.04
N VAL A 372 19.08 21.79 -1.02
CA VAL A 372 20.52 21.70 -0.80
C VAL A 372 20.94 20.25 -0.53
N GLU A 373 22.23 19.94 -0.77
CA GLU A 373 22.77 18.60 -0.56
C GLU A 373 22.91 18.25 0.94
N ASP A 374 23.21 19.26 1.77
CA ASP A 374 23.31 19.10 3.21
C ASP A 374 21.98 18.69 3.82
N GLU A 375 21.97 17.68 4.71
CA GLU A 375 20.77 17.17 5.39
C GLU A 375 20.27 18.11 6.49
N VAL A 376 19.84 19.33 6.10
CA VAL A 376 19.46 20.42 7.01
C VAL A 376 18.25 21.21 6.52
N ILE A 377 17.52 21.84 7.42
CA ILE A 377 16.58 22.92 7.13
C ILE A 377 17.12 24.21 7.70
N VAL A 378 17.42 25.20 6.86
CA VAL A 378 18.10 26.43 7.23
C VAL A 378 17.24 27.64 6.84
N CYS A 379 17.14 28.60 7.77
CA CYS A 379 16.58 29.93 7.52
C CYS A 379 17.31 30.98 8.34
N GLU A 380 17.96 31.93 7.67
CA GLU A 380 18.74 32.99 8.33
C GLU A 380 17.85 33.99 9.08
N GLU A 381 16.64 34.25 8.59
CA GLU A 381 15.68 35.19 9.22
C GLU A 381 15.25 34.74 10.63
N TYR A 382 15.27 33.45 10.89
CA TYR A 382 14.86 32.85 12.17
C TYR A 382 16.03 32.22 12.95
N ASP A 383 17.28 32.43 12.52
CA ASP A 383 18.47 31.75 13.09
C ASP A 383 18.26 30.23 13.19
N LEU A 384 17.71 29.65 12.12
CA LEU A 384 17.30 28.24 12.07
C LEU A 384 18.36 27.41 11.33
N ASP A 385 18.87 26.40 12.02
CA ASP A 385 19.70 25.31 11.49
C ASP A 385 19.23 24.01 12.15
N LEU A 386 18.44 23.20 11.44
CA LEU A 386 17.84 21.98 11.93
C LEU A 386 18.35 20.80 11.12
N LYS A 387 18.92 19.80 11.82
CA LYS A 387 19.35 18.54 11.19
C LYS A 387 18.17 17.64 10.89
N LEU A 388 18.08 17.09 9.67
CA LEU A 388 16.97 16.24 9.26
C LEU A 388 16.79 15.01 10.16
N ASN A 389 17.88 14.38 10.59
CA ASN A 389 17.80 13.21 11.48
C ASN A 389 17.12 13.53 12.81
N ALA A 390 17.42 14.69 13.42
CA ALA A 390 16.78 15.13 14.66
C ALA A 390 15.28 15.45 14.48
N LEU A 391 14.91 16.00 13.32
CA LEU A 391 13.52 16.26 12.97
C LEU A 391 12.75 14.96 12.72
N GLU A 392 13.36 14.01 12.03
CA GLU A 392 12.78 12.70 11.78
C GLU A 392 12.56 11.90 13.07
N GLU A 393 13.54 11.91 13.99
CA GLU A 393 13.38 11.33 15.32
C GLU A 393 12.20 11.95 16.08
N ALA A 394 12.07 13.29 16.07
CA ALA A 394 10.94 13.98 16.68
C ALA A 394 9.60 13.61 16.05
N TYR A 395 9.56 13.44 14.72
CA TYR A 395 8.40 13.03 13.97
C TYR A 395 7.97 11.58 14.24
N GLU A 396 8.93 10.66 14.38
CA GLU A 396 8.68 9.22 14.62
C GLU A 396 8.39 8.86 16.08
N GLU A 397 8.93 9.61 17.06
CA GLU A 397 8.94 9.24 18.49
C GLU A 397 7.52 9.02 19.05
N LYS A 398 6.56 9.87 18.70
CA LYS A 398 5.26 9.95 19.38
C LYS A 398 4.46 8.65 19.35
N LEU A 399 4.33 8.04 18.19
CA LEU A 399 3.54 6.82 17.99
C LEU A 399 4.38 5.53 17.99
N SER A 400 5.71 5.61 17.91
CA SER A 400 6.59 4.43 17.88
C SER A 400 6.48 3.54 19.12
N LYS A 401 6.04 4.09 20.25
CA LYS A 401 5.79 3.32 21.49
C LYS A 401 4.58 2.38 21.39
N VAL A 402 3.58 2.74 20.56
CA VAL A 402 2.37 1.96 20.34
C VAL A 402 2.47 1.17 19.03
N PHE A 403 2.95 1.81 17.98
CA PHE A 403 3.16 1.24 16.66
C PHE A 403 4.66 1.22 16.35
N LYS A 404 5.35 0.19 16.83
CA LYS A 404 6.80 0.05 16.65
C LYS A 404 7.19 0.08 15.17
N ILE A 405 8.26 0.83 14.87
CA ILE A 405 8.87 0.95 13.54
C ILE A 405 10.28 0.34 13.47
N LYS A 406 10.90 0.05 14.61
CA LYS A 406 12.25 -0.51 14.72
C LYS A 406 12.27 -1.64 15.75
N THR A 407 13.19 -2.59 15.56
CA THR A 407 13.60 -3.58 16.58
C THR A 407 14.84 -3.10 17.30
N THR A 408 15.30 -3.86 18.30
CA THR A 408 16.55 -3.54 19.00
C THR A 408 17.72 -3.85 18.07
N ASP A 409 18.62 -2.88 17.89
CA ASP A 409 19.81 -3.03 17.05
C ASP A 409 20.71 -4.15 17.60
N LYS A 410 21.11 -5.06 16.75
CA LYS A 410 21.96 -6.20 17.11
C LYS A 410 23.44 -5.83 17.20
N ASN A 411 23.83 -4.64 16.72
CA ASN A 411 25.21 -4.13 16.70
C ASN A 411 26.23 -5.16 16.17
N GLN A 412 25.82 -5.95 15.18
CA GLN A 412 26.64 -6.99 14.57
C GLN A 412 26.83 -6.68 13.09
N THR A 413 28.01 -7.00 12.58
CA THR A 413 28.28 -6.98 11.13
C THR A 413 28.42 -8.39 10.63
N VAL A 414 27.76 -8.72 9.54
CA VAL A 414 27.87 -10.00 8.85
C VAL A 414 28.56 -9.78 7.51
N LYS A 415 29.49 -10.65 7.19
CA LYS A 415 30.13 -10.63 5.88
C LYS A 415 29.15 -11.16 4.83
N GLU A 416 29.21 -10.55 3.68
CA GLU A 416 28.58 -11.01 2.46
C GLU A 416 29.00 -12.45 2.13
N VAL A 417 28.00 -13.26 1.76
CA VAL A 417 28.20 -14.68 1.42
C VAL A 417 28.19 -14.83 -0.10
N LEU A 418 29.30 -14.54 -0.75
CA LEU A 418 29.40 -14.63 -2.21
C LEU A 418 29.76 -16.05 -2.69
N TYR A 419 28.94 -16.62 -3.57
CA TYR A 419 29.18 -17.90 -4.23
C TYR A 419 29.10 -17.74 -5.75
N ASN A 420 30.25 -17.84 -6.41
CA ASN A 420 30.37 -17.56 -7.84
C ASN A 420 30.38 -18.81 -8.75
N GLU A 421 30.37 -20.02 -8.15
CA GLU A 421 30.31 -21.24 -8.95
C GLU A 421 28.91 -21.46 -9.53
N SER A 422 28.84 -21.68 -10.83
CA SER A 422 27.61 -22.00 -11.54
C SER A 422 27.73 -23.37 -12.17
N ASN A 423 26.96 -24.31 -11.64
CA ASN A 423 26.86 -25.69 -12.18
C ASN A 423 25.48 -25.93 -12.83
N ILE A 424 24.92 -24.89 -13.46
CA ILE A 424 23.61 -24.99 -14.11
C ILE A 424 23.72 -25.95 -15.30
N LYS A 425 23.12 -27.12 -15.16
CA LYS A 425 22.95 -28.09 -16.26
C LYS A 425 21.74 -27.69 -17.09
N SER A 426 21.90 -27.67 -18.40
CA SER A 426 20.75 -27.53 -19.31
C SER A 426 19.83 -28.74 -19.14
N PRO A 427 18.50 -28.55 -19.15
CA PRO A 427 17.57 -29.65 -19.09
C PRO A 427 17.68 -30.56 -20.32
N VAL A 428 17.43 -31.84 -20.11
CA VAL A 428 17.45 -32.85 -21.20
C VAL A 428 16.36 -32.54 -22.24
N ILE A 429 15.20 -32.07 -21.79
CA ILE A 429 14.09 -31.71 -22.66
C ILE A 429 14.01 -30.19 -22.77
N LYS A 430 14.23 -29.68 -23.97
CA LYS A 430 14.04 -28.27 -24.31
C LYS A 430 12.64 -28.00 -24.82
N VAL A 431 12.06 -26.90 -24.36
CA VAL A 431 10.69 -26.51 -24.70
C VAL A 431 10.65 -25.04 -25.04
N ALA A 432 10.20 -24.70 -26.24
CA ALA A 432 10.14 -23.31 -26.71
C ALA A 432 9.22 -22.41 -25.85
N LYS A 433 8.17 -22.98 -25.30
CA LYS A 433 7.22 -22.31 -24.42
C LYS A 433 6.92 -23.21 -23.22
N PRO A 434 7.71 -23.12 -22.14
CA PRO A 434 7.50 -23.96 -20.96
C PRO A 434 6.14 -23.74 -20.33
N LYS A 435 5.50 -24.82 -19.88
CA LYS A 435 4.23 -24.78 -19.14
C LYS A 435 4.50 -24.60 -17.64
N VAL A 436 3.79 -23.66 -17.04
CA VAL A 436 3.85 -23.33 -15.62
C VAL A 436 2.50 -23.63 -14.97
N ILE A 437 2.49 -24.53 -14.01
CA ILE A 437 1.32 -24.77 -13.16
C ILE A 437 1.35 -23.84 -11.93
N ILE A 438 0.26 -23.14 -11.69
CA ILE A 438 0.06 -22.22 -10.57
C ILE A 438 -1.14 -22.74 -9.76
N PRO A 439 -0.94 -23.59 -8.74
CA PRO A 439 -2.04 -24.04 -7.88
C PRO A 439 -2.50 -22.91 -6.96
N VAL A 440 -3.82 -22.72 -6.90
CA VAL A 440 -4.49 -21.69 -6.11
C VAL A 440 -5.28 -22.35 -5.01
N PHE A 441 -4.89 -22.10 -3.79
CA PHE A 441 -5.54 -22.62 -2.59
C PHE A 441 -6.44 -21.56 -1.94
N PRO A 442 -7.42 -21.92 -1.10
CA PRO A 442 -8.17 -20.96 -0.34
C PRO A 442 -7.22 -20.00 0.42
N GLY A 443 -7.33 -18.68 0.16
CA GLY A 443 -6.44 -17.66 0.74
C GLY A 443 -5.21 -17.29 -0.10
N THR A 444 -4.91 -17.96 -1.21
CA THR A 444 -3.94 -17.49 -2.22
C THR A 444 -4.42 -16.17 -2.82
N ASN A 445 -3.54 -15.20 -3.02
CA ASN A 445 -3.90 -13.87 -3.56
C ASN A 445 -2.88 -13.25 -4.53
N CYS A 446 -1.81 -13.96 -4.88
CA CYS A 446 -0.77 -13.49 -5.80
C CYS A 446 -0.73 -14.28 -7.12
N GLU A 447 -1.74 -15.11 -7.39
CA GLU A 447 -1.76 -15.97 -8.59
C GLU A 447 -1.80 -15.15 -9.88
N TYR A 448 -2.58 -14.07 -9.94
CA TYR A 448 -2.66 -13.21 -11.13
C TYR A 448 -1.34 -12.50 -11.43
N ASP A 449 -0.64 -12.03 -10.39
CA ASP A 449 0.67 -11.40 -10.54
C ASP A 449 1.72 -12.39 -11.02
N CYS A 450 1.74 -13.61 -10.47
CA CYS A 450 2.60 -14.71 -10.91
C CYS A 450 2.30 -15.12 -12.35
N GLU A 451 1.03 -15.26 -12.69
CA GLU A 451 0.59 -15.60 -14.06
C GLU A 451 1.04 -14.53 -15.06
N ARG A 452 0.83 -13.25 -14.73
CA ARG A 452 1.28 -12.11 -15.56
C ARG A 452 2.79 -12.13 -15.77
N ALA A 453 3.58 -12.34 -14.69
CA ALA A 453 5.02 -12.37 -14.76
C ALA A 453 5.55 -13.49 -15.65
N PHE A 454 5.01 -14.71 -15.56
CA PHE A 454 5.38 -15.82 -16.43
C PHE A 454 4.89 -15.64 -17.89
N ARG A 455 3.70 -15.06 -18.10
CA ARG A 455 3.23 -14.73 -19.45
C ARG A 455 4.12 -13.70 -20.15
N ASN A 456 4.57 -12.67 -19.40
CA ASN A 456 5.52 -11.68 -19.90
C ASN A 456 6.87 -12.31 -20.25
N ALA A 457 7.29 -13.34 -19.52
CA ALA A 457 8.48 -14.16 -19.83
C ALA A 457 8.26 -15.16 -20.99
N VAL A 458 7.09 -15.16 -21.62
CA VAL A 458 6.71 -16.05 -22.75
C VAL A 458 6.60 -17.53 -22.32
N ALA A 459 6.02 -17.80 -21.16
CA ALA A 459 5.59 -19.12 -20.72
C ALA A 459 4.11 -19.37 -21.08
N GLU A 460 3.69 -20.64 -21.05
CA GLU A 460 2.30 -21.05 -20.99
C GLU A 460 1.91 -21.25 -19.53
N THR A 461 0.87 -20.57 -19.07
CA THR A 461 0.43 -20.61 -17.66
C THR A 461 -0.88 -21.35 -17.53
N GLU A 462 -0.98 -22.17 -16.50
CA GLU A 462 -2.22 -22.86 -16.09
C GLU A 462 -2.47 -22.55 -14.61
N THR A 463 -3.53 -21.81 -14.33
CA THR A 463 -3.97 -21.50 -12.96
C THR A 463 -5.02 -22.52 -12.54
N LEU A 464 -4.75 -23.33 -11.51
CA LEU A 464 -5.61 -24.39 -11.03
C LEU A 464 -6.19 -24.07 -9.67
N VAL A 465 -7.49 -23.76 -9.59
CA VAL A 465 -8.20 -23.58 -8.32
C VAL A 465 -8.41 -24.92 -7.64
N PHE A 466 -7.79 -25.10 -6.47
CA PHE A 466 -7.93 -26.28 -5.63
C PHE A 466 -9.24 -26.23 -4.86
N ARG A 467 -10.18 -27.11 -5.21
CA ARG A 467 -11.54 -27.12 -4.64
C ARG A 467 -11.61 -28.10 -3.49
N ASN A 468 -12.09 -27.64 -2.33
CA ASN A 468 -12.23 -28.45 -1.10
C ASN A 468 -13.62 -28.35 -0.45
N TYR A 469 -14.61 -27.81 -1.15
CA TYR A 469 -15.97 -27.66 -0.62
C TYR A 469 -16.71 -29.01 -0.45
N SER A 470 -16.20 -30.12 -1.04
CA SER A 470 -16.70 -31.47 -0.84
C SER A 470 -15.56 -32.49 -0.99
N ASN A 471 -15.76 -33.72 -0.48
CA ASN A 471 -14.78 -34.80 -0.63
C ASN A 471 -14.52 -35.14 -2.11
N ASP A 472 -15.56 -35.18 -2.94
CA ASP A 472 -15.41 -35.44 -4.38
C ASP A 472 -14.63 -34.35 -5.09
N ALA A 473 -14.91 -33.07 -4.79
CA ALA A 473 -14.16 -31.94 -5.31
C ALA A 473 -12.70 -31.97 -4.89
N PHE A 474 -12.41 -32.35 -3.63
CA PHE A 474 -11.05 -32.52 -3.15
C PHE A 474 -10.30 -33.62 -3.91
N VAL A 475 -10.90 -34.82 -4.05
CA VAL A 475 -10.29 -35.95 -4.79
C VAL A 475 -10.07 -35.59 -6.26
N GLU A 476 -11.02 -34.90 -6.90
CA GLU A 476 -10.89 -34.41 -8.27
C GLU A 476 -9.75 -33.40 -8.39
N SER A 477 -9.64 -32.45 -7.43
CA SER A 477 -8.55 -31.45 -7.41
C SER A 477 -7.17 -32.09 -7.28
N ILE A 478 -7.01 -33.13 -6.44
CA ILE A 478 -5.78 -33.92 -6.35
C ILE A 478 -5.42 -34.56 -7.70
N LYS A 479 -6.39 -35.19 -8.37
CA LYS A 479 -6.16 -35.83 -9.69
C LYS A 479 -5.76 -34.81 -10.76
N ASN A 480 -6.44 -33.67 -10.79
CA ASN A 480 -6.16 -32.61 -11.73
C ASN A 480 -4.79 -31.97 -11.47
N LEU A 481 -4.45 -31.71 -10.21
CA LEU A 481 -3.14 -31.16 -9.84
C LEU A 481 -2.00 -32.13 -10.21
N GLU A 482 -2.14 -33.42 -9.90
CA GLU A 482 -1.17 -34.45 -10.34
C GLU A 482 -0.96 -34.41 -11.84
N LYS A 483 -2.05 -34.43 -12.61
CA LYS A 483 -1.98 -34.40 -14.09
C LYS A 483 -1.25 -33.15 -14.57
N GLN A 484 -1.62 -31.98 -14.07
CA GLN A 484 -1.02 -30.70 -14.49
C GLN A 484 0.47 -30.62 -14.13
N ILE A 485 0.90 -31.13 -12.94
CA ILE A 485 2.32 -31.20 -12.57
C ILE A 485 3.09 -32.09 -13.56
N ARG A 486 2.52 -33.25 -13.93
CA ARG A 486 3.18 -34.15 -14.89
C ARG A 486 3.31 -33.56 -16.30
N GLU A 487 2.45 -32.66 -16.68
CA GLU A 487 2.46 -31.96 -18.00
C GLU A 487 3.31 -30.67 -17.98
N SER A 488 3.67 -30.14 -16.80
CA SER A 488 4.37 -28.87 -16.67
C SER A 488 5.88 -29.03 -16.53
N GLN A 489 6.63 -27.97 -16.81
CA GLN A 489 8.07 -27.82 -16.59
C GLN A 489 8.39 -27.03 -15.34
N ILE A 490 7.46 -26.18 -14.91
CA ILE A 490 7.63 -25.29 -13.76
C ILE A 490 6.41 -25.41 -12.84
N ILE A 491 6.66 -25.48 -11.52
CA ILE A 491 5.64 -25.29 -10.49
C ILE A 491 5.89 -23.94 -9.83
N MET A 492 4.87 -23.06 -9.82
CA MET A 492 4.88 -21.79 -9.11
C MET A 492 3.94 -21.86 -7.92
N LEU A 493 4.46 -21.73 -6.70
CA LEU A 493 3.67 -21.56 -5.48
C LEU A 493 3.56 -20.07 -5.14
N PRO A 494 2.39 -19.45 -5.36
CA PRO A 494 2.18 -18.02 -5.12
C PRO A 494 2.22 -17.66 -3.63
N GLY A 495 2.31 -16.35 -3.37
CA GLY A 495 2.05 -15.77 -2.07
C GLY A 495 0.57 -15.75 -1.71
N GLY A 496 0.29 -15.39 -0.48
CA GLY A 496 -1.05 -15.29 0.11
C GLY A 496 -1.08 -15.78 1.54
N PHE A 497 -2.27 -16.24 1.96
CA PHE A 497 -2.55 -16.72 3.32
C PHE A 497 -3.35 -18.02 3.22
N SER A 498 -2.70 -19.09 2.75
CA SER A 498 -3.35 -20.36 2.45
C SER A 498 -4.09 -20.94 3.67
N ALA A 499 -5.41 -21.15 3.54
CA ALA A 499 -6.33 -21.57 4.59
C ALA A 499 -6.38 -20.63 5.81
N GLY A 500 -6.06 -19.32 5.62
CA GLY A 500 -6.11 -18.29 6.66
C GLY A 500 -4.84 -18.21 7.51
N ASP A 501 -3.80 -18.98 7.21
CA ASP A 501 -2.50 -19.03 7.94
C ASP A 501 -2.71 -19.04 9.46
N GLU A 502 -3.15 -20.18 9.95
CA GLU A 502 -3.40 -20.44 11.37
C GLU A 502 -2.15 -20.15 12.24
N PRO A 503 -2.32 -19.80 13.53
CA PRO A 503 -1.23 -19.36 14.41
C PRO A 503 0.00 -20.27 14.48
N ASP A 504 -0.13 -21.55 14.12
CA ASP A 504 0.96 -22.51 14.17
C ASP A 504 1.82 -22.57 12.90
N GLY A 505 1.72 -21.56 12.05
CA GLY A 505 2.61 -21.36 10.91
C GLY A 505 1.96 -21.44 9.54
N SER A 506 2.39 -20.54 8.72
CA SER A 506 1.91 -20.34 7.35
C SER A 506 2.31 -21.46 6.39
N GLY A 507 1.53 -21.67 5.33
CA GLY A 507 1.80 -22.67 4.28
C GLY A 507 1.42 -24.10 4.63
N LYS A 508 0.74 -24.37 5.75
CA LYS A 508 0.35 -25.74 6.17
C LYS A 508 -0.57 -26.41 5.18
N PHE A 509 -1.58 -25.73 4.68
CA PHE A 509 -2.54 -26.33 3.75
C PHE A 509 -1.85 -26.78 2.46
N ILE A 510 -1.00 -25.92 1.89
CA ILE A 510 -0.18 -26.26 0.73
C ILE A 510 0.69 -27.48 1.02
N SER A 511 1.43 -27.46 2.14
CA SER A 511 2.32 -28.57 2.51
C SER A 511 1.57 -29.89 2.74
N THR A 512 0.35 -29.85 3.29
CA THR A 512 -0.49 -31.03 3.46
C THR A 512 -0.91 -31.64 2.12
N VAL A 513 -1.34 -30.79 1.17
CA VAL A 513 -1.69 -31.25 -0.20
C VAL A 513 -0.49 -31.84 -0.91
N PHE A 514 0.69 -31.20 -0.81
CA PHE A 514 1.91 -31.66 -1.48
C PHE A 514 2.53 -32.91 -0.85
N ARG A 515 2.16 -33.27 0.39
CA ARG A 515 2.51 -34.56 1.04
C ARG A 515 1.60 -35.71 0.61
N ASN A 516 0.49 -35.45 -0.09
CA ASN A 516 -0.30 -36.51 -0.71
C ASN A 516 0.62 -37.31 -1.65
N GLU A 517 0.62 -38.66 -1.53
CA GLU A 517 1.54 -39.56 -2.26
C GLU A 517 1.56 -39.27 -3.76
N ARG A 518 0.39 -39.08 -4.39
CA ARG A 518 0.28 -38.84 -5.84
C ARG A 518 0.95 -37.52 -6.24
N ILE A 519 0.74 -36.45 -5.44
CA ILE A 519 1.34 -35.14 -5.68
C ILE A 519 2.83 -35.19 -5.40
N LYS A 520 3.25 -35.80 -4.28
CA LYS A 520 4.65 -36.00 -3.93
C LYS A 520 5.42 -36.70 -5.05
N ASP A 521 4.88 -37.82 -5.58
CA ASP A 521 5.49 -38.55 -6.68
C ASP A 521 5.60 -37.70 -7.96
N ALA A 522 4.57 -36.93 -8.30
CA ALA A 522 4.59 -36.07 -9.47
C ALA A 522 5.62 -34.93 -9.35
N VAL A 523 5.75 -34.34 -8.16
CA VAL A 523 6.74 -33.30 -7.86
C VAL A 523 8.16 -33.86 -7.91
N MET A 524 8.38 -35.03 -7.29
CA MET A 524 9.70 -35.64 -7.28
C MET A 524 10.10 -36.14 -8.68
N ASP A 525 9.16 -36.62 -9.50
CA ASP A 525 9.39 -36.95 -10.91
C ASP A 525 9.79 -35.68 -11.71
N LEU A 526 9.08 -34.56 -11.51
CA LEU A 526 9.43 -33.27 -12.14
C LEU A 526 10.87 -32.86 -11.80
N LEU A 527 11.25 -32.92 -10.54
CA LEU A 527 12.56 -32.43 -10.09
C LEU A 527 13.70 -33.40 -10.38
N LYS A 528 13.51 -34.73 -10.22
CA LYS A 528 14.60 -35.72 -10.34
C LYS A 528 14.76 -36.28 -11.74
N ASN A 529 13.67 -36.41 -12.52
CA ASN A 529 13.68 -37.10 -13.80
C ASN A 529 13.50 -36.19 -15.02
N ARG A 530 12.87 -35.02 -14.84
CA ARG A 530 12.51 -34.13 -15.95
C ARG A 530 13.24 -32.76 -15.91
N ASP A 531 14.21 -32.60 -15.00
CA ASP A 531 14.97 -31.37 -14.78
C ASP A 531 14.10 -30.12 -14.60
N GLY A 532 12.93 -30.30 -14.01
CA GLY A 532 11.96 -29.22 -13.79
C GLY A 532 12.41 -28.17 -12.76
N LEU A 533 11.73 -27.04 -12.76
CA LEU A 533 11.97 -25.96 -11.82
C LEU A 533 10.79 -25.75 -10.87
N MET A 534 11.08 -25.22 -9.68
CA MET A 534 10.06 -24.84 -8.72
C MET A 534 10.40 -23.49 -8.07
N LEU A 535 9.40 -22.60 -7.99
CA LEU A 535 9.52 -21.30 -7.34
C LEU A 535 8.44 -21.15 -6.29
N GLY A 536 8.81 -20.75 -5.08
CA GLY A 536 7.88 -20.38 -4.02
C GLY A 536 8.16 -18.97 -3.53
N ILE A 537 7.14 -18.11 -3.58
CA ILE A 537 7.24 -16.73 -3.11
C ILE A 537 6.36 -16.55 -1.87
N CYS A 538 6.90 -15.92 -0.81
CA CYS A 538 6.22 -15.60 0.43
C CYS A 538 5.53 -16.84 1.04
N ASN A 539 4.23 -16.98 0.98
CA ASN A 539 3.50 -18.18 1.44
C ASN A 539 3.93 -19.45 0.70
N GLY A 540 4.27 -19.35 -0.58
CA GLY A 540 4.88 -20.45 -1.33
C GLY A 540 6.24 -20.86 -0.77
N PHE A 541 7.09 -19.95 -0.35
CA PHE A 541 8.37 -20.25 0.29
C PHE A 541 8.16 -20.91 1.67
N GLN A 542 7.20 -20.42 2.46
CA GLN A 542 6.83 -21.04 3.73
C GLN A 542 6.41 -22.51 3.53
N ALA A 543 5.67 -22.81 2.44
CA ALA A 543 5.32 -24.19 2.08
C ALA A 543 6.55 -25.01 1.64
N LEU A 544 7.44 -24.47 0.80
CA LEU A 544 8.65 -25.14 0.35
C LEU A 544 9.56 -25.56 1.51
N ILE A 545 9.72 -24.68 2.52
CA ILE A 545 10.53 -25.00 3.71
C ILE A 545 9.89 -26.10 4.55
N LYS A 546 8.56 -26.04 4.76
CA LYS A 546 7.81 -27.08 5.47
C LYS A 546 7.79 -28.43 4.77
N LEU A 547 8.00 -28.44 3.45
CA LEU A 547 8.11 -29.66 2.67
C LEU A 547 9.54 -30.22 2.65
N GLY A 548 10.56 -29.40 3.01
CA GLY A 548 11.97 -29.74 2.86
C GLY A 548 12.51 -29.56 1.43
N LEU A 549 11.67 -29.13 0.47
CA LEU A 549 12.08 -28.85 -0.91
C LEU A 549 13.19 -27.79 -0.97
N VAL A 550 13.19 -26.85 -0.08
CA VAL A 550 14.34 -26.06 0.32
C VAL A 550 14.57 -26.27 1.82
N PRO A 551 15.78 -26.55 2.29
CA PRO A 551 17.05 -26.59 1.55
C PRO A 551 17.45 -27.95 0.96
N TYR A 552 16.65 -29.02 1.09
CA TYR A 552 17.10 -30.40 0.83
C TYR A 552 16.85 -30.89 -0.62
N GLY A 553 15.95 -30.26 -1.38
CA GLY A 553 15.64 -30.63 -2.78
C GLY A 553 14.68 -31.83 -2.89
N GLU A 554 14.05 -32.24 -1.80
CA GLU A 554 13.06 -33.32 -1.76
C GLU A 554 12.05 -33.12 -0.63
N ILE A 555 10.89 -33.77 -0.78
CA ILE A 555 9.85 -33.73 0.24
C ILE A 555 10.22 -34.72 1.35
N VAL A 556 10.55 -34.18 2.52
CA VAL A 556 10.98 -34.94 3.71
C VAL A 556 10.07 -34.67 4.91
N ASP A 557 10.12 -35.52 5.92
CA ASP A 557 9.47 -35.28 7.20
C ASP A 557 10.22 -34.18 7.96
N ILE A 558 9.49 -33.37 8.73
CA ILE A 558 10.04 -32.25 9.48
C ILE A 558 10.65 -32.78 10.80
N GLU A 559 11.89 -32.36 11.07
CA GLU A 559 12.62 -32.63 12.30
C GLU A 559 12.94 -31.32 13.04
N GLU A 560 13.24 -31.41 14.35
CA GLU A 560 13.44 -30.20 15.19
C GLU A 560 14.68 -29.37 14.81
N ASP A 561 15.68 -29.96 14.19
CA ASP A 561 16.93 -29.32 13.76
C ASP A 561 16.91 -28.81 12.31
N MET A 562 15.74 -28.72 11.69
CA MET A 562 15.57 -28.18 10.34
C MET A 562 15.42 -26.65 10.31
N ALA A 563 15.66 -26.07 9.12
CA ALA A 563 15.37 -24.67 8.88
C ALA A 563 13.86 -24.39 8.90
N THR A 564 13.48 -23.21 9.36
CA THR A 564 12.09 -22.77 9.37
C THR A 564 11.95 -21.28 9.02
N LEU A 565 10.74 -20.89 8.62
CA LEU A 565 10.31 -19.51 8.61
C LEU A 565 9.34 -19.29 9.78
N THR A 566 9.59 -18.27 10.57
CA THR A 566 8.82 -17.96 11.78
C THR A 566 8.41 -16.48 11.82
N TYR A 567 7.75 -16.06 12.90
CA TYR A 567 7.26 -14.69 13.08
C TYR A 567 8.36 -13.65 12.91
N ASN A 568 8.01 -12.54 12.27
CA ASN A 568 8.86 -11.35 12.21
C ASN A 568 9.26 -10.92 13.62
N GLU A 569 10.50 -10.47 13.80
CA GLU A 569 11.04 -10.06 15.10
C GLU A 569 10.25 -8.88 15.72
N ILE A 570 9.66 -8.05 14.90
CA ILE A 570 8.79 -6.94 15.35
C ILE A 570 7.39 -7.41 15.84
N ASN A 571 7.06 -8.70 15.69
CA ASN A 571 5.78 -9.31 16.06
C ASN A 571 4.55 -8.68 15.39
N ARG A 572 4.67 -8.27 14.14
CA ARG A 572 3.56 -7.81 13.31
C ARG A 572 3.80 -8.04 11.83
N HIS A 573 2.74 -7.94 11.05
CA HIS A 573 2.84 -7.85 9.60
C HIS A 573 3.67 -6.63 9.18
N MET A 574 4.47 -6.81 8.11
CA MET A 574 5.28 -5.78 7.48
C MET A 574 5.00 -5.76 5.98
N SER A 575 4.66 -4.56 5.47
CA SER A 575 4.57 -4.27 4.04
C SER A 575 5.43 -3.06 3.70
N SER A 576 6.43 -3.27 2.87
CA SER A 576 7.36 -2.22 2.43
C SER A 576 8.10 -2.65 1.15
N ILE A 577 8.87 -1.73 0.58
CA ILE A 577 9.91 -2.06 -0.40
C ILE A 577 11.23 -2.17 0.36
N ILE A 578 11.96 -3.26 0.13
CA ILE A 578 13.28 -3.52 0.71
C ILE A 578 14.30 -3.78 -0.39
N GLN A 579 15.58 -3.76 -0.04
CA GLN A 579 16.66 -4.10 -0.97
C GLN A 579 17.21 -5.49 -0.67
N THR A 580 17.41 -6.27 -1.76
CA THR A 580 18.05 -7.59 -1.70
C THR A 580 19.21 -7.65 -2.67
N LYS A 581 20.27 -8.35 -2.27
CA LYS A 581 21.47 -8.56 -3.06
C LYS A 581 21.55 -10.01 -3.51
N VAL A 582 21.87 -10.24 -4.78
CA VAL A 582 22.14 -11.56 -5.34
C VAL A 582 23.50 -12.01 -4.86
N VAL A 583 23.56 -13.08 -4.04
CA VAL A 583 24.80 -13.57 -3.44
C VAL A 583 25.25 -14.93 -3.95
N SER A 584 24.47 -15.58 -4.84
CA SER A 584 24.81 -16.86 -5.45
C SER A 584 24.43 -16.95 -6.92
N LYS A 585 25.31 -17.49 -7.74
CA LYS A 585 25.08 -17.83 -9.17
C LYS A 585 24.69 -19.29 -9.38
N LYS A 586 24.43 -20.04 -8.33
CA LYS A 586 24.09 -21.46 -8.38
C LYS A 586 22.79 -21.76 -9.11
N SER A 587 21.79 -20.90 -8.91
CA SER A 587 20.42 -21.16 -9.35
C SER A 587 20.18 -20.70 -10.80
N PRO A 588 19.48 -21.50 -11.63
CA PRO A 588 19.03 -21.07 -12.94
C PRO A 588 18.07 -19.87 -12.88
N TRP A 589 17.38 -19.66 -11.76
CA TRP A 589 16.49 -18.53 -11.54
C TRP A 589 17.19 -17.16 -11.55
N PHE A 590 18.52 -17.13 -11.32
CA PHE A 590 19.36 -15.91 -11.33
C PHE A 590 20.33 -15.86 -12.52
N SER A 591 20.08 -16.64 -13.59
CA SER A 591 20.94 -16.63 -14.77
C SER A 591 20.92 -15.32 -15.57
N GLY A 592 19.89 -14.47 -15.37
CA GLY A 592 19.70 -13.20 -16.05
C GLY A 592 20.26 -11.97 -15.32
N VAL A 593 20.87 -12.14 -14.14
CA VAL A 593 21.43 -11.06 -13.32
C VAL A 593 22.86 -11.40 -12.90
N GLU A 594 23.62 -10.41 -12.40
CA GLU A 594 24.99 -10.62 -11.95
C GLU A 594 25.11 -10.83 -10.44
N LEU A 595 26.22 -11.47 -10.03
CA LEU A 595 26.56 -11.61 -8.62
C LEU A 595 26.82 -10.22 -8.02
N GLY A 596 26.16 -9.90 -6.92
CA GLY A 596 26.26 -8.59 -6.28
C GLY A 596 25.20 -7.58 -6.73
N ASP A 597 24.36 -7.90 -7.74
CA ASP A 597 23.27 -7.02 -8.15
C ASP A 597 22.29 -6.80 -7.00
N ILE A 598 21.88 -5.55 -6.83
CA ILE A 598 20.93 -5.12 -5.80
C ILE A 598 19.60 -4.74 -6.46
N HIS A 599 18.52 -5.29 -5.91
CA HIS A 599 17.18 -5.06 -6.42
C HIS A 599 16.22 -4.64 -5.29
N ASN A 600 15.32 -3.72 -5.61
CA ASN A 600 14.18 -3.41 -4.77
C ASN A 600 13.11 -4.49 -4.94
N VAL A 601 12.56 -4.95 -3.84
CA VAL A 601 11.52 -5.99 -3.84
C VAL A 601 10.42 -5.64 -2.86
N ALA A 602 9.17 -5.81 -3.26
CA ALA A 602 8.02 -5.67 -2.37
C ALA A 602 7.97 -6.82 -1.37
N ILE A 603 7.68 -6.51 -0.11
CA ILE A 603 7.41 -7.52 0.92
C ILE A 603 6.06 -7.29 1.58
N SER A 604 5.42 -8.38 1.99
CA SER A 604 4.14 -8.36 2.72
C SER A 604 3.96 -9.66 3.49
N HIS A 605 4.42 -9.69 4.75
CA HIS A 605 4.38 -10.91 5.58
C HIS A 605 4.41 -10.63 7.08
N GLY A 606 3.78 -11.49 7.87
CA GLY A 606 3.90 -11.56 9.34
C GLY A 606 4.90 -12.64 9.79
N GLU A 607 5.11 -13.66 8.96
CA GLU A 607 6.02 -14.77 9.15
C GLU A 607 6.98 -14.86 7.95
N GLY A 608 8.20 -14.42 8.11
CA GLY A 608 9.21 -14.45 7.05
C GLY A 608 10.63 -14.58 7.58
N ARG A 609 10.78 -14.70 8.91
CA ARG A 609 12.06 -14.77 9.58
C ARG A 609 12.69 -16.15 9.38
N PHE A 610 13.75 -16.19 8.57
CA PHE A 610 14.53 -17.40 8.37
C PHE A 610 15.39 -17.72 9.61
N VAL A 611 15.22 -18.93 10.13
CA VAL A 611 15.98 -19.48 11.27
C VAL A 611 16.45 -20.89 10.92
N ALA A 612 17.71 -21.17 11.20
CA ALA A 612 18.29 -22.50 11.00
C ALA A 612 19.40 -22.77 12.02
N PRO A 613 19.69 -24.05 12.35
CA PRO A 613 20.83 -24.42 13.17
C PRO A 613 22.16 -23.99 12.53
N GLU A 614 23.13 -23.63 13.34
CA GLU A 614 24.43 -23.12 12.89
C GLU A 614 25.13 -24.07 11.90
N LYS A 615 25.05 -25.37 12.14
CA LYS A 615 25.59 -26.40 11.25
C LYS A 615 24.96 -26.35 9.87
N LEU A 616 23.64 -26.19 9.78
CA LEU A 616 22.91 -26.09 8.51
C LEU A 616 23.22 -24.77 7.82
N LEU A 617 23.27 -23.65 8.56
CA LEU A 617 23.68 -22.34 8.00
C LEU A 617 25.05 -22.43 7.31
N LYS A 618 26.03 -23.06 7.96
CA LYS A 618 27.35 -23.27 7.37
C LYS A 618 27.29 -24.08 6.08
N GLN A 619 26.50 -25.15 6.05
CA GLN A 619 26.30 -25.97 4.84
C GLN A 619 25.64 -25.18 3.71
N LEU A 620 24.62 -24.37 4.01
CA LEU A 620 23.94 -23.55 3.02
C LEU A 620 24.88 -22.53 2.37
N ILE A 621 25.78 -21.96 3.16
CA ILE A 621 26.81 -21.02 2.69
C ILE A 621 27.83 -21.75 1.81
N GLU A 622 28.41 -22.83 2.31
CA GLU A 622 29.45 -23.59 1.60
C GLU A 622 28.92 -24.18 0.28
N ASN A 623 27.66 -24.58 0.25
CA ASN A 623 27.00 -25.13 -0.94
C ASN A 623 26.45 -24.05 -1.89
N GLY A 624 26.56 -22.75 -1.56
CA GLY A 624 26.00 -21.65 -2.37
C GLY A 624 24.47 -21.65 -2.45
N GLN A 625 23.77 -22.20 -1.45
CA GLN A 625 22.31 -22.28 -1.40
C GLN A 625 21.66 -21.00 -0.87
N VAL A 626 22.41 -20.06 -0.27
CA VAL A 626 21.92 -18.72 0.03
C VAL A 626 21.88 -17.94 -1.28
N ALA A 627 20.67 -17.64 -1.75
CA ALA A 627 20.45 -17.01 -3.04
C ALA A 627 20.52 -15.48 -2.97
N THR A 628 19.83 -14.91 -2.00
CA THR A 628 19.70 -13.47 -1.79
C THR A 628 19.80 -13.11 -0.31
N GLN A 629 20.35 -11.92 -0.03
CA GLN A 629 20.44 -11.35 1.32
C GLN A 629 19.84 -9.93 1.35
N TYR A 630 19.21 -9.56 2.46
CA TYR A 630 18.77 -8.19 2.73
C TYR A 630 19.96 -7.26 2.89
N VAL A 631 19.89 -6.06 2.31
CA VAL A 631 20.95 -5.04 2.37
C VAL A 631 20.39 -3.66 2.73
N ASP A 632 21.28 -2.84 3.31
CA ASP A 632 21.02 -1.42 3.55
C ASP A 632 21.17 -0.57 2.26
N ASN A 633 20.88 0.73 2.35
CA ASN A 633 21.01 1.66 1.22
C ASN A 633 22.46 1.85 0.71
N LYS A 634 23.46 1.28 1.41
CA LYS A 634 24.86 1.25 1.00
C LYS A 634 25.28 -0.10 0.42
N GLY A 635 24.37 -1.08 0.37
CA GLY A 635 24.61 -2.43 -0.11
C GLY A 635 25.29 -3.35 0.90
N ASN A 636 25.39 -2.98 2.17
CA ASN A 636 25.88 -3.85 3.24
C ASN A 636 24.77 -4.79 3.71
N ILE A 637 25.15 -6.01 4.16
CA ILE A 637 24.17 -6.97 4.70
C ILE A 637 23.51 -6.40 5.95
N ALA A 638 22.19 -6.39 5.94
CA ALA A 638 21.36 -5.87 7.02
C ALA A 638 20.88 -6.99 7.97
N LEU A 639 21.00 -6.75 9.27
CA LEU A 639 20.52 -7.65 10.32
C LEU A 639 19.28 -7.12 11.03
N ASP A 640 19.05 -5.83 10.94
CA ASP A 640 18.05 -5.11 11.71
C ASP A 640 17.10 -4.32 10.82
N MET A 641 15.93 -3.96 11.36
CA MET A 641 15.00 -3.06 10.69
C MET A 641 15.60 -1.64 10.52
N PRO A 642 15.20 -0.92 9.48
CA PRO A 642 14.13 -1.28 8.52
C PRO A 642 14.57 -2.22 7.38
N PHE A 643 15.86 -2.44 7.20
CA PHE A 643 16.41 -3.11 6.01
C PHE A 643 16.30 -4.64 6.05
N ASN A 644 16.33 -5.26 7.22
CA ASN A 644 15.97 -6.67 7.44
C ASN A 644 14.59 -6.72 8.13
N PRO A 645 13.49 -6.78 7.38
CA PRO A 645 12.15 -6.50 7.90
C PRO A 645 11.60 -7.57 8.84
N ASN A 646 12.17 -8.76 8.81
CA ASN A 646 11.71 -9.90 9.60
C ASN A 646 12.73 -10.38 10.64
N GLY A 647 13.99 -9.89 10.59
CA GLY A 647 15.06 -10.32 11.49
C GLY A 647 15.70 -11.66 11.11
N SER A 648 15.63 -12.05 9.83
CA SER A 648 16.25 -13.29 9.30
C SER A 648 17.73 -13.40 9.64
N MET A 649 18.17 -14.60 10.03
CA MET A 649 19.56 -14.89 10.33
C MET A 649 20.46 -14.59 9.13
N LEU A 650 21.59 -13.95 9.38
CA LEU A 650 22.56 -13.53 8.35
C LEU A 650 21.97 -12.68 7.22
N GLY A 651 20.82 -12.05 7.43
CA GLY A 651 20.12 -11.30 6.40
C GLY A 651 19.57 -12.16 5.25
N ILE A 652 19.42 -13.46 5.42
CA ILE A 652 18.94 -14.37 4.37
C ILE A 652 17.50 -14.05 3.99
N GLU A 653 17.29 -13.72 2.71
CA GLU A 653 15.95 -13.46 2.13
C GLU A 653 15.43 -14.65 1.34
N GLY A 654 16.32 -15.33 0.60
CA GLY A 654 15.98 -16.48 -0.23
C GLY A 654 17.04 -17.56 -0.22
N ILE A 655 16.59 -18.81 -0.36
CA ILE A 655 17.46 -20.01 -0.42
C ILE A 655 17.03 -20.96 -1.54
N THR A 656 17.95 -21.81 -1.95
CA THR A 656 17.70 -22.82 -2.99
C THR A 656 17.87 -24.26 -2.50
N SER A 657 17.36 -25.21 -3.31
CA SER A 657 17.75 -26.63 -3.23
C SER A 657 19.26 -26.82 -3.51
N PRO A 658 19.87 -27.99 -3.18
CA PRO A 658 21.28 -28.25 -3.43
C PRO A 658 21.72 -28.12 -4.90
N ASP A 659 20.82 -28.38 -5.83
CA ASP A 659 21.03 -28.25 -7.27
C ASP A 659 20.59 -26.87 -7.85
N GLY A 660 20.05 -25.99 -7.02
CA GLY A 660 19.60 -24.64 -7.38
C GLY A 660 18.27 -24.56 -8.12
N ARG A 661 17.58 -25.66 -8.42
CA ARG A 661 16.38 -25.67 -9.25
C ARG A 661 15.10 -25.30 -8.52
N VAL A 662 15.06 -25.53 -7.21
CA VAL A 662 13.98 -25.02 -6.35
C VAL A 662 14.45 -23.74 -5.68
N LEU A 663 13.70 -22.65 -5.83
CA LEU A 663 13.97 -21.35 -5.20
C LEU A 663 12.80 -21.00 -4.28
N GLY A 664 13.11 -20.68 -3.04
CA GLY A 664 12.18 -20.04 -2.10
C GLY A 664 12.68 -18.66 -1.67
N LYS A 665 11.81 -17.66 -1.68
CA LYS A 665 12.13 -16.29 -1.27
C LYS A 665 10.92 -15.57 -0.69
N MET A 666 11.15 -14.60 0.22
CA MET A 666 10.05 -13.87 0.86
C MET A 666 9.55 -12.69 0.03
N GLY A 667 10.43 -12.05 -0.74
CA GLY A 667 10.09 -10.87 -1.53
C GLY A 667 9.30 -11.21 -2.79
N HIS A 668 8.32 -10.37 -3.11
CA HIS A 668 7.37 -10.48 -4.23
C HIS A 668 7.96 -9.92 -5.52
N SER A 669 8.77 -10.70 -6.22
CA SER A 669 9.39 -10.32 -7.51
C SER A 669 8.39 -10.28 -8.67
N GLU A 670 7.19 -10.83 -8.49
CA GLU A 670 6.08 -10.79 -9.46
C GLU A 670 5.33 -9.46 -9.45
N ARG A 671 5.47 -8.65 -8.39
CA ARG A 671 4.77 -7.38 -8.25
C ARG A 671 5.57 -6.25 -8.88
N ILE A 672 5.86 -6.37 -10.17
CA ILE A 672 6.59 -5.37 -10.96
C ILE A 672 5.81 -4.97 -12.21
N GLY A 673 6.09 -3.79 -12.74
CA GLY A 673 5.45 -3.27 -13.95
C GLY A 673 5.77 -1.80 -14.20
N ASP A 674 5.41 -1.29 -15.37
CA ASP A 674 5.65 0.08 -15.77
C ASP A 674 4.92 1.08 -14.85
N ASN A 675 5.61 2.12 -14.40
CA ASN A 675 5.09 3.16 -13.53
C ASN A 675 4.56 2.66 -12.17
N LEU A 676 5.02 1.53 -11.68
CA LEU A 676 4.81 1.12 -10.29
C LEU A 676 5.90 1.72 -9.40
N TYR A 677 5.56 1.96 -8.14
CA TYR A 677 6.48 2.43 -7.08
C TYR A 677 7.32 3.66 -7.48
N LYS A 678 6.72 4.60 -8.22
CA LYS A 678 7.41 5.79 -8.76
C LYS A 678 8.13 6.64 -7.72
N ASN A 679 7.70 6.57 -6.47
CA ASN A 679 8.28 7.28 -5.34
C ASN A 679 9.35 6.49 -4.57
N VAL A 680 9.78 5.32 -5.08
CA VAL A 680 10.88 4.54 -4.50
C VAL A 680 11.93 4.30 -5.59
N PRO A 681 13.11 4.94 -5.52
CA PRO A 681 14.14 4.78 -6.53
C PRO A 681 14.80 3.40 -6.45
N GLY A 682 15.18 2.81 -7.58
CA GLY A 682 15.93 1.56 -7.65
C GLY A 682 15.52 0.64 -8.80
N ASN A 683 16.15 -0.53 -8.86
CA ASN A 683 15.86 -1.56 -9.86
C ASN A 683 14.97 -2.64 -9.24
N PHE A 684 13.78 -2.86 -9.80
CA PHE A 684 12.80 -3.84 -9.31
C PHE A 684 12.85 -5.18 -10.05
N ASP A 685 13.53 -5.25 -11.18
CA ASP A 685 13.48 -6.42 -12.05
C ASP A 685 14.65 -7.38 -11.79
N GLN A 686 14.41 -8.42 -11.00
CA GLN A 686 15.38 -9.49 -10.69
C GLN A 686 15.53 -10.52 -11.82
N LYS A 687 14.83 -10.40 -12.94
CA LYS A 687 14.86 -11.33 -14.08
C LYS A 687 14.57 -12.81 -13.75
N ILE A 688 13.91 -13.08 -12.63
CA ILE A 688 13.66 -14.44 -12.13
C ILE A 688 12.78 -15.23 -13.11
N PHE A 689 11.65 -14.66 -13.53
CA PHE A 689 10.69 -15.35 -14.40
C PHE A 689 11.26 -15.61 -15.80
N GLU A 690 11.96 -14.64 -16.38
CA GLU A 690 12.64 -14.77 -17.66
C GLU A 690 13.77 -15.80 -17.60
N SER A 691 14.52 -15.82 -16.49
CA SER A 691 15.60 -16.78 -16.27
C SER A 691 15.07 -18.21 -16.16
N GLY A 692 14.00 -18.42 -15.39
CA GLY A 692 13.34 -19.73 -15.26
C GLY A 692 12.77 -20.24 -16.58
N VAL A 693 12.17 -19.38 -17.39
CA VAL A 693 11.65 -19.74 -18.72
C VAL A 693 12.80 -20.02 -19.70
N ARG A 694 13.86 -19.19 -19.67
CA ARG A 694 15.05 -19.36 -20.53
C ARG A 694 15.78 -20.66 -20.26
N TYR A 695 15.76 -21.18 -19.03
CA TYR A 695 16.38 -22.44 -18.67
C TYR A 695 15.95 -23.61 -19.58
N PHE A 696 14.71 -23.61 -20.08
CA PHE A 696 14.19 -24.67 -20.95
C PHE A 696 14.38 -24.38 -22.46
N LYS A 697 14.84 -23.23 -22.85
CA LYS A 697 15.14 -22.85 -24.25
C LYS A 697 16.58 -23.11 -24.61
#